data_165eba0c58bce220a1ea56309ac8bd8d
#
_entry.id   165eba0c58bce220a1ea56309ac8bd8d
#
_cell.length_a   1.000
_cell.length_b   1.000
_cell.length_c   1.000
_cell.angle_alpha   90.00
_cell.angle_beta   90.00
_cell.angle_gamma   90.00
#
_symmetry.space_group_name_H-M   'P 1'
#
loop_
_entity.id
_entity.type
_entity.pdbx_description
1 polymer ?
#
loop_
_entity_poly.entity_id
_entity_poly.type
_entity_poly.pdbx_seq_one_letter_code
_entity_poly.pdbx_strand_id
1 'polypeptide(L)'
;MLAIQHHQAGRLQAAEQIYRQVLQVEPNQLDALHLLGVIAHQVGKHEVAVEYIGRAIGLKRNVADFHNNLGEAYLALRRIPEAVACYRRALELKPNFAEAHYNLGNALKNQGKMEEAVACYRHALELKQDYSEAYNNLGNALKDQGKLEEAVICYRRTLELKPGYAEAHSNLGNALKDQGKLEEAVACYRRALELKSGFAEAHNNLGNTLKDQGKLKEAVACCRRALELKPECAEAHNNLGNVLNDQGKPEEAVACYRRALELKPDFAEAHSNLGSALEETGDLRGAEDSFRAALRHNSRFALAHYKLAALLGGKLPEKDLTAQRRLLEERELTDDQRSLLHFGLAHVLDARGEYAEAAEHVDRGNSLQLSERRKCGQEYDPREHELFVTRMIKVCTPDFFERIRGFGLDSELPVFVVGLPRSGTTLVEQVLASHSRVFGAGEIKLADDTMAALGGQDGDLIESLRQLDRQTAQRLALEHLEALRALNHAALRIVDKLPENYLCLGALASLFPRAKLIHCRRDLRDVAVSCWITHFQEVRWANDQQHIASRFHEYQRIMEHWRKVLPVPLLEVDYEETVADLEGVARKLVAWCGLAWEPACLEFHRTKRPVRTASAVQVRQPVFRTSVGRWRHYEQALASLFARLEKEPPPASLLT
;
A
#
# COMPACT_ATOMS: atom_id res chain seq x y z
N MET A 1 44.27 8.64 -39.32
CA MET A 1 44.73 9.15 -38.00
C MET A 1 43.97 10.40 -37.58
N LEU A 2 43.98 11.52 -38.31
CA LEU A 2 43.31 12.79 -37.91
C LEU A 2 41.79 12.63 -37.66
N ALA A 3 41.06 11.89 -38.51
CA ALA A 3 39.65 11.62 -38.35
C ALA A 3 39.34 10.85 -37.06
N ILE A 4 40.17 9.88 -36.69
CA ILE A 4 40.02 9.11 -35.42
C ILE A 4 40.24 10.02 -34.22
N GLN A 5 41.22 10.93 -34.26
CA GLN A 5 41.43 11.92 -33.18
C GLN A 5 40.26 12.87 -33.03
N HIS A 6 39.64 13.33 -34.13
CA HIS A 6 38.41 14.14 -34.07
C HIS A 6 37.25 13.34 -33.48
N HIS A 7 37.09 12.07 -33.88
CA HIS A 7 36.02 11.20 -33.35
C HIS A 7 36.18 10.98 -31.85
N GLN A 8 37.37 10.60 -31.38
CA GLN A 8 37.67 10.42 -29.95
C GLN A 8 37.53 11.68 -29.14
N ALA A 9 37.75 12.85 -29.72
CA ALA A 9 37.55 14.16 -29.10
C ALA A 9 36.09 14.66 -29.16
N GLY A 10 35.13 13.83 -29.62
CA GLY A 10 33.71 14.17 -29.72
C GLY A 10 33.37 15.14 -30.85
N ARG A 11 34.33 15.50 -31.71
CA ARG A 11 34.15 16.41 -32.85
C ARG A 11 33.59 15.64 -34.06
N LEU A 12 32.36 15.12 -33.91
CA LEU A 12 31.77 14.14 -34.86
C LEU A 12 31.62 14.70 -36.26
N GLN A 13 31.23 15.96 -36.43
CA GLN A 13 31.09 16.58 -37.75
C GLN A 13 32.42 16.65 -38.52
N ALA A 14 33.50 17.04 -37.83
CA ALA A 14 34.83 17.10 -38.45
C ALA A 14 35.34 15.69 -38.81
N ALA A 15 35.10 14.71 -37.95
CA ALA A 15 35.44 13.31 -38.23
C ALA A 15 34.64 12.75 -39.44
N GLU A 16 33.33 13.00 -39.48
CA GLU A 16 32.45 12.61 -40.59
C GLU A 16 32.94 13.17 -41.91
N GLN A 17 33.28 14.47 -41.94
CA GLN A 17 33.74 15.14 -43.15
C GLN A 17 35.03 14.51 -43.70
N ILE A 18 35.99 14.20 -42.82
CA ILE A 18 37.24 13.56 -43.23
C ILE A 18 36.99 12.11 -43.70
N TYR A 19 36.13 11.33 -43.00
CA TYR A 19 35.82 9.97 -43.46
C TYR A 19 35.12 9.97 -44.81
N ARG A 20 34.23 10.93 -45.10
CA ARG A 20 33.59 11.09 -46.42
C ARG A 20 34.62 11.43 -47.52
N GLN A 21 35.60 12.31 -47.23
CA GLN A 21 36.68 12.62 -48.17
C GLN A 21 37.52 11.38 -48.45
N VAL A 22 37.85 10.58 -47.42
CA VAL A 22 38.57 9.31 -47.61
C VAL A 22 37.78 8.37 -48.53
N LEU A 23 36.47 8.25 -48.33
CA LEU A 23 35.62 7.37 -49.16
C LEU A 23 35.38 7.90 -50.58
N GLN A 24 35.58 9.20 -50.84
CA GLN A 24 35.59 9.75 -52.21
C GLN A 24 36.82 9.29 -53.01
N VAL A 25 37.96 9.15 -52.33
CA VAL A 25 39.20 8.68 -52.93
C VAL A 25 39.28 7.16 -52.97
N GLU A 26 38.86 6.54 -51.86
CA GLU A 26 38.92 5.09 -51.67
C GLU A 26 37.58 4.57 -51.15
N PRO A 27 36.62 4.29 -52.06
CA PRO A 27 35.21 3.96 -51.69
C PRO A 27 35.04 2.72 -50.82
N ASN A 28 36.04 1.85 -50.77
CA ASN A 28 36.05 0.60 -50.02
C ASN A 28 37.00 0.63 -48.81
N GLN A 29 37.43 1.82 -48.36
CA GLN A 29 38.27 1.93 -47.18
C GLN A 29 37.51 1.50 -45.95
N LEU A 30 37.91 0.39 -45.36
CA LEU A 30 37.19 -0.40 -44.37
C LEU A 30 36.88 0.39 -43.10
N ASP A 31 37.94 1.03 -42.53
CA ASP A 31 37.79 1.76 -41.26
C ASP A 31 36.94 3.02 -41.44
N ALA A 32 37.03 3.70 -42.60
CA ALA A 32 36.21 4.86 -42.88
C ALA A 32 34.71 4.51 -43.00
N LEU A 33 34.39 3.38 -43.68
CA LEU A 33 33.03 2.87 -43.75
C LEU A 33 32.50 2.54 -42.36
N HIS A 34 33.22 1.74 -41.59
CA HIS A 34 32.79 1.33 -40.26
C HIS A 34 32.61 2.53 -39.32
N LEU A 35 33.63 3.41 -39.20
CA LEU A 35 33.58 4.53 -38.26
C LEU A 35 32.59 5.64 -38.69
N LEU A 36 32.35 5.79 -40.00
CA LEU A 36 31.26 6.64 -40.49
C LEU A 36 29.90 6.10 -40.08
N GLY A 37 29.71 4.77 -40.12
CA GLY A 37 28.52 4.11 -39.62
C GLY A 37 28.34 4.28 -38.11
N VAL A 38 29.42 4.19 -37.32
CA VAL A 38 29.40 4.44 -35.87
C VAL A 38 28.99 5.89 -35.59
N ILE A 39 29.56 6.88 -36.30
CA ILE A 39 29.14 8.29 -36.16
C ILE A 39 27.66 8.46 -36.52
N ALA A 40 27.19 7.83 -37.60
CA ALA A 40 25.79 7.88 -37.99
C ALA A 40 24.89 7.34 -36.89
N HIS A 41 25.26 6.26 -36.22
CA HIS A 41 24.55 5.73 -35.06
C HIS A 41 24.53 6.73 -33.90
N GLN A 42 25.68 7.31 -33.54
CA GLN A 42 25.81 8.29 -32.45
C GLN A 42 24.97 9.56 -32.65
N VAL A 43 24.74 9.98 -33.91
CA VAL A 43 23.90 11.13 -34.25
C VAL A 43 22.43 10.76 -34.55
N GLY A 44 22.03 9.53 -34.26
CA GLY A 44 20.65 9.06 -34.40
C GLY A 44 20.23 8.64 -35.82
N LYS A 45 21.16 8.57 -36.77
CA LYS A 45 20.90 8.15 -38.18
C LYS A 45 21.13 6.63 -38.33
N HIS A 46 20.29 5.85 -37.67
CA HIS A 46 20.52 4.41 -37.45
C HIS A 46 20.44 3.59 -38.77
N GLU A 47 19.55 3.96 -39.71
CA GLU A 47 19.48 3.31 -41.03
C GLU A 47 20.76 3.53 -41.83
N VAL A 48 21.32 4.75 -41.78
CA VAL A 48 22.59 5.08 -42.42
C VAL A 48 23.73 4.30 -41.78
N ALA A 49 23.69 4.11 -40.47
CA ALA A 49 24.66 3.28 -39.75
C ALA A 49 24.61 1.82 -40.24
N VAL A 50 23.41 1.24 -40.39
CA VAL A 50 23.22 -0.12 -40.92
C VAL A 50 23.80 -0.24 -42.32
N GLU A 51 23.60 0.76 -43.20
CA GLU A 51 24.17 0.75 -44.58
C GLU A 51 25.69 0.74 -44.54
N TYR A 52 26.32 1.70 -43.87
CA TYR A 52 27.78 1.84 -43.88
C TYR A 52 28.48 0.67 -43.18
N ILE A 53 28.01 0.24 -42.01
CA ILE A 53 28.59 -0.91 -41.30
C ILE A 53 28.33 -2.19 -42.10
N GLY A 54 27.15 -2.35 -42.71
CA GLY A 54 26.85 -3.49 -43.60
C GLY A 54 27.81 -3.58 -44.79
N ARG A 55 28.14 -2.45 -45.40
CA ARG A 55 29.17 -2.40 -46.46
C ARG A 55 30.54 -2.81 -45.95
N ALA A 56 30.94 -2.32 -44.76
CA ALA A 56 32.22 -2.74 -44.14
C ALA A 56 32.28 -4.25 -43.89
N ILE A 57 31.16 -4.85 -43.38
CA ILE A 57 31.03 -6.31 -43.19
C ILE A 57 31.09 -7.05 -44.53
N GLY A 58 30.46 -6.50 -45.58
CA GLY A 58 30.53 -7.06 -46.94
C GLY A 58 31.97 -7.21 -47.47
N LEU A 59 32.85 -6.27 -47.12
CA LEU A 59 34.25 -6.28 -47.46
C LEU A 59 35.10 -7.20 -46.57
N LYS A 60 34.79 -7.24 -45.25
CA LYS A 60 35.51 -8.07 -44.28
C LYS A 60 34.56 -8.62 -43.22
N ARG A 61 34.15 -9.87 -43.37
CA ARG A 61 33.12 -10.53 -42.58
C ARG A 61 33.55 -10.96 -41.16
N ASN A 62 34.85 -11.01 -40.89
CA ASN A 62 35.40 -11.63 -39.67
C ASN A 62 35.92 -10.57 -38.67
N VAL A 63 35.20 -9.47 -38.49
CA VAL A 63 35.52 -8.41 -37.51
C VAL A 63 34.41 -8.32 -36.51
N ALA A 64 34.66 -8.76 -35.28
CA ALA A 64 33.65 -8.83 -34.22
C ALA A 64 33.03 -7.46 -33.90
N ASP A 65 33.86 -6.41 -33.85
CA ASP A 65 33.42 -5.04 -33.54
C ASP A 65 32.40 -4.51 -34.57
N PHE A 66 32.54 -4.88 -35.86
CA PHE A 66 31.57 -4.48 -36.88
C PHE A 66 30.21 -5.09 -36.64
N HIS A 67 30.16 -6.37 -36.26
CA HIS A 67 28.92 -7.06 -35.97
C HIS A 67 28.29 -6.52 -34.66
N ASN A 68 29.10 -6.21 -33.63
CA ASN A 68 28.60 -5.59 -32.40
C ASN A 68 27.94 -4.24 -32.72
N ASN A 69 28.63 -3.34 -33.44
CA ASN A 69 28.13 -2.01 -33.75
C ASN A 69 26.92 -2.03 -34.72
N LEU A 70 26.85 -3.02 -35.61
CA LEU A 70 25.68 -3.26 -36.44
C LEU A 70 24.49 -3.69 -35.55
N GLY A 71 24.72 -4.53 -34.55
CA GLY A 71 23.73 -4.95 -33.58
C GLY A 71 23.16 -3.77 -32.79
N GLU A 72 23.99 -2.81 -32.36
CA GLU A 72 23.55 -1.57 -31.69
C GLU A 72 22.66 -0.72 -32.61
N ALA A 73 23.01 -0.57 -33.89
CA ALA A 73 22.20 0.15 -34.86
C ALA A 73 20.82 -0.53 -35.06
N TYR A 74 20.78 -1.87 -35.18
CA TYR A 74 19.51 -2.60 -35.25
C TYR A 74 18.69 -2.50 -33.98
N LEU A 75 19.32 -2.54 -32.79
CA LEU A 75 18.62 -2.40 -31.51
C LEU A 75 17.95 -1.03 -31.41
N ALA A 76 18.64 0.03 -31.82
CA ALA A 76 18.09 1.39 -31.86
C ALA A 76 16.89 1.52 -32.82
N LEU A 77 16.88 0.76 -33.92
CA LEU A 77 15.76 0.64 -34.86
C LEU A 77 14.64 -0.30 -34.37
N ARG A 78 14.74 -0.85 -33.16
CA ARG A 78 13.84 -1.88 -32.60
C ARG A 78 13.80 -3.17 -33.45
N ARG A 79 14.81 -3.42 -34.27
CA ARG A 79 14.98 -4.65 -35.03
C ARG A 79 15.73 -5.68 -34.19
N ILE A 80 15.04 -6.14 -33.13
CA ILE A 80 15.68 -6.94 -32.07
C ILE A 80 16.20 -8.30 -32.55
N PRO A 81 15.48 -9.05 -33.42
CA PRO A 81 16.02 -10.33 -33.95
C PRO A 81 17.33 -10.17 -34.70
N GLU A 82 17.45 -9.13 -35.51
CA GLU A 82 18.67 -8.84 -36.28
C GLU A 82 19.83 -8.40 -35.36
N ALA A 83 19.52 -7.60 -34.32
CA ALA A 83 20.49 -7.22 -33.30
C ALA A 83 21.07 -8.45 -32.59
N VAL A 84 20.23 -9.39 -32.15
CA VAL A 84 20.64 -10.64 -31.51
C VAL A 84 21.54 -11.47 -32.46
N ALA A 85 21.18 -11.59 -33.75
CA ALA A 85 21.99 -12.31 -34.73
C ALA A 85 23.37 -11.67 -34.87
N CYS A 86 23.45 -10.34 -34.93
CA CYS A 86 24.70 -9.60 -35.01
C CYS A 86 25.59 -9.80 -33.78
N TYR A 87 25.03 -9.68 -32.57
CA TYR A 87 25.79 -9.90 -31.33
C TYR A 87 26.28 -11.35 -31.21
N ARG A 88 25.45 -12.33 -31.55
CA ARG A 88 25.88 -13.74 -31.58
C ARG A 88 27.02 -13.93 -32.56
N ARG A 89 26.94 -13.31 -33.75
CA ARG A 89 28.05 -13.37 -34.72
C ARG A 89 29.32 -12.71 -34.21
N ALA A 90 29.21 -11.57 -33.50
CA ALA A 90 30.35 -10.94 -32.84
C ALA A 90 31.02 -11.88 -31.83
N LEU A 91 30.22 -12.60 -31.03
CA LEU A 91 30.71 -13.55 -30.02
C LEU A 91 31.29 -14.85 -30.62
N GLU A 92 30.78 -15.32 -31.76
CA GLU A 92 31.40 -16.41 -32.52
C GLU A 92 32.82 -16.04 -32.98
N LEU A 93 33.04 -14.78 -33.39
CA LEU A 93 34.33 -14.27 -33.83
C LEU A 93 35.25 -13.93 -32.66
N LYS A 94 34.72 -13.46 -31.55
CA LYS A 94 35.46 -13.04 -30.36
C LYS A 94 34.68 -13.44 -29.10
N PRO A 95 34.82 -14.68 -28.59
CA PRO A 95 34.08 -15.18 -27.43
C PRO A 95 34.26 -14.34 -26.16
N ASN A 96 35.42 -13.73 -25.97
CA ASN A 96 35.74 -12.90 -24.79
C ASN A 96 35.46 -11.42 -25.03
N PHE A 97 34.32 -11.09 -25.64
CA PHE A 97 33.91 -9.71 -25.92
C PHE A 97 32.83 -9.26 -24.92
N ALA A 98 33.25 -8.67 -23.80
CA ALA A 98 32.36 -8.29 -22.69
C ALA A 98 31.20 -7.36 -23.12
N GLU A 99 31.50 -6.35 -23.98
CA GLU A 99 30.46 -5.45 -24.48
C GLU A 99 29.42 -6.18 -25.35
N ALA A 100 29.85 -7.15 -26.18
CA ALA A 100 28.90 -7.90 -27.01
C ALA A 100 28.02 -8.84 -26.16
N HIS A 101 28.53 -9.44 -25.07
CA HIS A 101 27.73 -10.19 -24.11
C HIS A 101 26.71 -9.27 -23.40
N TYR A 102 27.13 -8.09 -22.94
CA TYR A 102 26.26 -7.09 -22.33
C TYR A 102 25.13 -6.64 -23.29
N ASN A 103 25.49 -6.31 -24.54
CA ASN A 103 24.56 -5.88 -25.58
C ASN A 103 23.57 -6.99 -25.97
N LEU A 104 24.05 -8.25 -26.06
CA LEU A 104 23.20 -9.41 -26.26
C LEU A 104 22.20 -9.58 -25.11
N GLY A 105 22.65 -9.40 -23.86
CA GLY A 105 21.81 -9.42 -22.69
C GLY A 105 20.68 -8.40 -22.76
N ASN A 106 21.00 -7.15 -23.15
CA ASN A 106 20.00 -6.09 -23.37
C ASN A 106 18.97 -6.46 -24.45
N ALA A 107 19.43 -7.01 -25.57
CA ALA A 107 18.56 -7.42 -26.66
C ALA A 107 17.66 -8.61 -26.28
N LEU A 108 18.18 -9.59 -25.54
CA LEU A 108 17.43 -10.74 -25.05
C LEU A 108 16.39 -10.34 -23.99
N LYS A 109 16.72 -9.41 -23.09
CA LYS A 109 15.77 -8.82 -22.17
C LYS A 109 14.59 -8.18 -22.90
N ASN A 110 14.87 -7.42 -23.98
CA ASN A 110 13.84 -6.81 -24.82
C ASN A 110 12.99 -7.85 -25.60
N GLN A 111 13.47 -9.09 -25.76
CA GLN A 111 12.69 -10.23 -26.28
C GLN A 111 11.90 -10.98 -25.20
N GLY A 112 12.00 -10.60 -23.92
CA GLY A 112 11.41 -11.33 -22.81
C GLY A 112 12.17 -12.61 -22.41
N LYS A 113 13.37 -12.84 -22.96
CA LYS A 113 14.22 -14.01 -22.67
C LYS A 113 15.11 -13.74 -21.47
N MET A 114 14.48 -13.66 -20.30
CA MET A 114 15.11 -13.14 -19.09
C MET A 114 16.27 -14.02 -18.59
N GLU A 115 16.15 -15.35 -18.65
CA GLU A 115 17.18 -16.30 -18.22
C GLU A 115 18.44 -16.19 -19.10
N GLU A 116 18.26 -16.11 -20.42
CA GLU A 116 19.36 -15.94 -21.35
C GLU A 116 20.04 -14.57 -21.14
N ALA A 117 19.25 -13.51 -20.86
CA ALA A 117 19.80 -12.18 -20.58
C ALA A 117 20.67 -12.17 -19.32
N VAL A 118 20.20 -12.79 -18.22
CA VAL A 118 20.98 -12.93 -16.97
C VAL A 118 22.28 -13.67 -17.22
N ALA A 119 22.28 -14.77 -18.00
CA ALA A 119 23.47 -15.51 -18.33
C ALA A 119 24.50 -14.64 -19.13
N CYS A 120 24.01 -13.83 -20.08
CA CYS A 120 24.84 -12.92 -20.84
C CYS A 120 25.47 -11.83 -19.98
N TYR A 121 24.70 -11.21 -19.06
CA TYR A 121 25.25 -10.21 -18.13
C TYR A 121 26.28 -10.80 -17.18
N ARG A 122 26.05 -12.00 -16.65
CA ARG A 122 27.03 -12.69 -15.79
C ARG A 122 28.32 -12.94 -16.56
N HIS A 123 28.24 -13.42 -17.82
CA HIS A 123 29.43 -13.66 -18.65
C HIS A 123 30.17 -12.36 -18.99
N ALA A 124 29.45 -11.27 -19.25
CA ALA A 124 30.07 -9.95 -19.41
C ALA A 124 30.87 -9.53 -18.16
N LEU A 125 30.35 -9.81 -16.97
CA LEU A 125 30.97 -9.49 -15.68
C LEU A 125 32.14 -10.41 -15.31
N GLU A 126 32.13 -11.66 -15.75
CA GLU A 126 33.30 -12.56 -15.67
C GLU A 126 34.49 -12.03 -16.49
N LEU A 127 34.21 -11.45 -17.67
CA LEU A 127 35.22 -10.86 -18.54
C LEU A 127 35.66 -9.46 -18.10
N LYS A 128 34.76 -8.67 -17.49
CA LYS A 128 35.01 -7.30 -17.08
C LYS A 128 34.34 -7.02 -15.73
N GLN A 129 35.09 -7.22 -14.64
CA GLN A 129 34.59 -7.14 -13.27
C GLN A 129 34.24 -5.72 -12.79
N ASP A 130 34.66 -4.67 -13.51
CA ASP A 130 34.38 -3.26 -13.22
C ASP A 130 33.26 -2.66 -14.10
N TYR A 131 32.40 -3.52 -14.68
CA TYR A 131 31.34 -3.11 -15.60
C TYR A 131 30.07 -2.72 -14.84
N SER A 132 30.02 -1.48 -14.36
CA SER A 132 28.89 -0.95 -13.53
C SER A 132 27.54 -1.04 -14.22
N GLU A 133 27.45 -0.77 -15.53
CA GLU A 133 26.20 -0.84 -16.30
C GLU A 133 25.69 -2.28 -16.42
N ALA A 134 26.59 -3.26 -16.52
CA ALA A 134 26.22 -4.67 -16.56
C ALA A 134 25.69 -5.16 -15.21
N TYR A 135 26.30 -4.72 -14.07
CA TYR A 135 25.76 -5.01 -12.74
C TYR A 135 24.36 -4.40 -12.55
N ASN A 136 24.16 -3.14 -12.95
CA ASN A 136 22.85 -2.49 -12.84
C ASN A 136 21.79 -3.25 -13.65
N ASN A 137 22.09 -3.65 -14.89
CA ASN A 137 21.14 -4.35 -15.74
C ASN A 137 20.91 -5.79 -15.30
N LEU A 138 21.92 -6.46 -14.75
CA LEU A 138 21.77 -7.76 -14.08
C LEU A 138 20.84 -7.63 -12.88
N GLY A 139 21.01 -6.58 -12.04
CA GLY A 139 20.12 -6.28 -10.91
C GLY A 139 18.67 -6.10 -11.36
N ASN A 140 18.44 -5.33 -12.43
CA ASN A 140 17.10 -5.17 -13.01
C ASN A 140 16.50 -6.51 -13.45
N ALA A 141 17.26 -7.33 -14.17
CA ALA A 141 16.79 -8.63 -14.65
C ALA A 141 16.51 -9.62 -13.51
N LEU A 142 17.31 -9.61 -12.44
CA LEU A 142 17.11 -10.43 -11.24
C LEU A 142 15.88 -9.96 -10.44
N LYS A 143 15.68 -8.64 -10.32
CA LYS A 143 14.49 -8.07 -9.68
C LYS A 143 13.22 -8.49 -10.42
N ASP A 144 13.23 -8.42 -11.76
CA ASP A 144 12.11 -8.85 -12.61
C ASP A 144 11.82 -10.38 -12.48
N GLN A 145 12.82 -11.18 -12.05
CA GLN A 145 12.67 -12.60 -11.70
C GLN A 145 12.25 -12.82 -10.22
N GLY A 146 12.05 -11.77 -9.42
CA GLY A 146 11.77 -11.87 -7.99
C GLY A 146 12.97 -12.22 -7.11
N LYS A 147 14.20 -12.26 -7.65
CA LYS A 147 15.45 -12.56 -6.91
C LYS A 147 16.01 -11.29 -6.27
N LEU A 148 15.26 -10.76 -5.29
CA LEU A 148 15.51 -9.44 -4.72
C LEU A 148 16.86 -9.32 -4.02
N GLU A 149 17.31 -10.37 -3.31
CA GLU A 149 18.59 -10.39 -2.60
C GLU A 149 19.76 -10.26 -3.58
N GLU A 150 19.75 -11.04 -4.66
CA GLU A 150 20.79 -10.98 -5.69
C GLU A 150 20.77 -9.62 -6.42
N ALA A 151 19.58 -9.08 -6.67
CA ALA A 151 19.42 -7.75 -7.29
C ALA A 151 20.05 -6.65 -6.41
N VAL A 152 19.80 -6.65 -5.10
CA VAL A 152 20.39 -5.70 -4.15
C VAL A 152 21.92 -5.78 -4.16
N ILE A 153 22.50 -6.99 -4.19
CA ILE A 153 23.95 -7.19 -4.29
C ILE A 153 24.50 -6.54 -5.57
N CYS A 154 23.82 -6.75 -6.70
CA CYS A 154 24.24 -6.19 -7.98
C CYS A 154 24.19 -4.65 -7.98
N TYR A 155 23.11 -4.04 -7.45
CA TYR A 155 23.02 -2.59 -7.34
C TYR A 155 24.06 -2.00 -6.39
N ARG A 156 24.32 -2.63 -5.26
CA ARG A 156 25.39 -2.20 -4.34
C ARG A 156 26.74 -2.26 -5.04
N ARG A 157 27.03 -3.31 -5.80
CA ARG A 157 28.26 -3.41 -6.57
C ARG A 157 28.36 -2.34 -7.65
N THR A 158 27.23 -2.01 -8.30
CA THR A 158 27.15 -0.86 -9.24
C THR A 158 27.58 0.43 -8.56
N LEU A 159 27.08 0.69 -7.34
CA LEU A 159 27.33 1.92 -6.60
C LEU A 159 28.73 1.98 -5.97
N GLU A 160 29.34 0.84 -5.66
CA GLU A 160 30.77 0.77 -5.30
C GLU A 160 31.66 1.22 -6.47
N LEU A 161 31.34 0.77 -7.69
CA LEU A 161 32.09 1.13 -8.90
C LEU A 161 31.78 2.55 -9.36
N LYS A 162 30.54 3.01 -9.21
CA LYS A 162 30.08 4.32 -9.69
C LYS A 162 29.13 4.97 -8.67
N PRO A 163 29.66 5.60 -7.59
CA PRO A 163 28.85 6.16 -6.50
C PRO A 163 27.87 7.27 -6.93
N GLY A 164 28.14 7.94 -8.06
CA GLY A 164 27.29 8.98 -8.62
C GLY A 164 26.22 8.50 -9.59
N TYR A 165 25.87 7.21 -9.59
CA TYR A 165 24.90 6.65 -10.53
C TYR A 165 23.47 6.75 -9.95
N ALA A 166 22.78 7.88 -10.23
CA ALA A 166 21.45 8.18 -9.68
C ALA A 166 20.40 7.10 -9.96
N GLU A 167 20.41 6.54 -11.20
CA GLU A 167 19.49 5.47 -11.59
C GLU A 167 19.72 4.19 -10.77
N ALA A 168 20.98 3.86 -10.46
CA ALA A 168 21.29 2.68 -9.63
C ALA A 168 20.84 2.86 -8.18
N HIS A 169 20.95 4.09 -7.61
CA HIS A 169 20.37 4.40 -6.31
C HIS A 169 18.85 4.23 -6.31
N SER A 170 18.15 4.70 -7.35
CA SER A 170 16.69 4.54 -7.49
C SER A 170 16.31 3.06 -7.62
N ASN A 171 17.05 2.29 -8.42
CA ASN A 171 16.80 0.85 -8.60
C ASN A 171 17.04 0.06 -7.31
N LEU A 172 18.09 0.39 -6.54
CA LEU A 172 18.34 -0.18 -5.21
C LEU A 172 17.16 0.15 -4.27
N GLY A 173 16.69 1.40 -4.29
CA GLY A 173 15.51 1.82 -3.52
C GLY A 173 14.28 0.99 -3.85
N ASN A 174 14.00 0.73 -5.14
CA ASN A 174 12.89 -0.12 -5.57
C ASN A 174 13.03 -1.54 -5.00
N ALA A 175 14.22 -2.17 -5.13
CA ALA A 175 14.44 -3.52 -4.63
C ALA A 175 14.34 -3.62 -3.09
N LEU A 176 14.82 -2.61 -2.36
CA LEU A 176 14.70 -2.53 -0.91
C LEU A 176 13.26 -2.32 -0.45
N LYS A 177 12.49 -1.50 -1.18
CA LYS A 177 11.06 -1.34 -0.95
C LYS A 177 10.32 -2.66 -1.13
N ASP A 178 10.61 -3.40 -2.21
CA ASP A 178 10.02 -4.72 -2.48
C ASP A 178 10.40 -5.76 -1.40
N GLN A 179 11.53 -5.57 -0.69
CA GLN A 179 11.91 -6.34 0.51
C GLN A 179 11.26 -5.82 1.81
N GLY A 180 10.45 -4.76 1.78
CA GLY A 180 9.87 -4.13 2.97
C GLY A 180 10.83 -3.24 3.77
N LYS A 181 12.05 -3.00 3.30
CA LYS A 181 13.08 -2.16 3.95
C LYS A 181 12.88 -0.69 3.60
N LEU A 182 11.78 -0.12 4.10
CA LEU A 182 11.29 1.19 3.68
C LEU A 182 12.26 2.34 4.02
N GLU A 183 12.93 2.29 5.18
CA GLU A 183 13.89 3.32 5.61
C GLU A 183 15.11 3.37 4.69
N GLU A 184 15.68 2.20 4.36
CA GLU A 184 16.80 2.10 3.44
C GLU A 184 16.39 2.54 2.03
N ALA A 185 15.19 2.20 1.57
CA ALA A 185 14.66 2.62 0.29
C ALA A 185 14.53 4.15 0.20
N VAL A 186 13.97 4.80 1.22
CA VAL A 186 13.88 6.27 1.31
C VAL A 186 15.27 6.92 1.24
N ALA A 187 16.27 6.38 1.95
CA ALA A 187 17.63 6.88 1.89
C ALA A 187 18.22 6.78 0.48
N CYS A 188 17.99 5.67 -0.23
CA CYS A 188 18.43 5.47 -1.59
C CYS A 188 17.78 6.46 -2.58
N TYR A 189 16.46 6.68 -2.49
CA TYR A 189 15.79 7.66 -3.36
C TYR A 189 16.24 9.09 -3.07
N ARG A 190 16.42 9.46 -1.81
CA ARG A 190 16.97 10.79 -1.45
C ARG A 190 18.35 10.96 -2.06
N ARG A 191 19.22 9.95 -1.98
CA ARG A 191 20.55 10.00 -2.61
C ARG A 191 20.48 10.12 -4.14
N ALA A 192 19.55 9.40 -4.81
CA ALA A 192 19.31 9.57 -6.24
C ALA A 192 18.91 11.01 -6.59
N LEU A 193 18.08 11.66 -5.76
CA LEU A 193 17.59 13.03 -5.95
C LEU A 193 18.66 14.08 -5.64
N GLU A 194 19.57 13.83 -4.71
CA GLU A 194 20.75 14.68 -4.49
C GLU A 194 21.66 14.72 -5.73
N LEU A 195 21.82 13.56 -6.39
CA LEU A 195 22.62 13.45 -7.60
C LEU A 195 21.89 14.01 -8.84
N LYS A 196 20.57 13.89 -8.89
CA LYS A 196 19.75 14.29 -10.03
C LYS A 196 18.40 14.82 -9.52
N SER A 197 18.36 16.09 -9.16
CA SER A 197 17.16 16.74 -8.57
C SER A 197 15.92 16.74 -9.47
N GLY A 198 16.09 16.64 -10.80
CA GLY A 198 15.03 16.51 -11.80
C GLY A 198 14.61 15.09 -12.11
N PHE A 199 14.88 14.11 -11.23
CA PHE A 199 14.53 12.70 -11.48
C PHE A 199 13.08 12.41 -11.04
N ALA A 200 12.12 12.66 -11.94
CA ALA A 200 10.69 12.54 -11.68
C ALA A 200 10.30 11.15 -11.13
N GLU A 201 10.89 10.07 -11.69
CA GLU A 201 10.61 8.70 -11.24
C GLU A 201 11.05 8.47 -9.78
N ALA A 202 12.22 8.98 -9.40
CA ALA A 202 12.69 8.85 -8.02
C ALA A 202 11.81 9.65 -7.04
N HIS A 203 11.32 10.84 -7.42
CA HIS A 203 10.33 11.58 -6.64
C HIS A 203 9.03 10.80 -6.47
N ASN A 204 8.52 10.20 -7.53
CA ASN A 204 7.31 9.37 -7.50
C ASN A 204 7.48 8.14 -6.58
N ASN A 205 8.59 7.43 -6.70
CA ASN A 205 8.88 6.25 -5.90
C ASN A 205 9.11 6.59 -4.42
N LEU A 206 9.79 7.71 -4.15
CA LEU A 206 9.94 8.25 -2.79
C LEU A 206 8.57 8.58 -2.19
N GLY A 207 7.69 9.24 -2.96
CA GLY A 207 6.33 9.58 -2.52
C GLY A 207 5.54 8.34 -2.13
N ASN A 208 5.56 7.29 -2.97
CA ASN A 208 4.88 6.03 -2.68
C ASN A 208 5.46 5.33 -1.44
N THR A 209 6.80 5.33 -1.28
CA THR A 209 7.44 4.72 -0.10
C THR A 209 7.16 5.50 1.19
N LEU A 210 7.13 6.83 1.13
CA LEU A 210 6.74 7.68 2.26
C LEU A 210 5.27 7.46 2.66
N LYS A 211 4.38 7.21 1.68
CA LYS A 211 2.99 6.81 1.94
C LYS A 211 2.96 5.50 2.74
N ASP A 212 3.74 4.50 2.33
CA ASP A 212 3.82 3.21 3.02
C ASP A 212 4.39 3.35 4.45
N GLN A 213 5.21 4.40 4.73
CA GLN A 213 5.65 4.79 6.07
C GLN A 213 4.63 5.65 6.85
N GLY A 214 3.47 5.99 6.28
CA GLY A 214 2.50 6.90 6.90
C GLY A 214 2.86 8.39 6.85
N LYS A 215 3.98 8.77 6.23
CA LYS A 215 4.46 10.17 6.11
C LYS A 215 3.73 10.91 4.98
N LEU A 216 2.40 10.99 5.10
CA LEU A 216 1.51 11.40 4.01
C LEU A 216 1.77 12.83 3.51
N LYS A 217 2.16 13.79 4.39
CA LYS A 217 2.47 15.17 3.97
C LYS A 217 3.69 15.23 3.05
N GLU A 218 4.77 14.53 3.41
CA GLU A 218 5.97 14.44 2.58
C GLU A 218 5.69 13.69 1.28
N ALA A 219 4.90 12.62 1.34
CA ALA A 219 4.50 11.84 0.18
C ALA A 219 3.77 12.70 -0.88
N VAL A 220 2.80 13.54 -0.46
CA VAL A 220 2.13 14.50 -1.38
C VAL A 220 3.13 15.45 -2.03
N ALA A 221 4.07 16.01 -1.25
CA ALA A 221 5.07 16.93 -1.79
C ALA A 221 5.94 16.25 -2.86
N CYS A 222 6.36 15.01 -2.62
CA CYS A 222 7.15 14.23 -3.57
C CYS A 222 6.36 13.90 -4.85
N CYS A 223 5.11 13.42 -4.73
CA CYS A 223 4.28 13.13 -5.91
C CYS A 223 3.98 14.39 -6.73
N ARG A 224 3.70 15.52 -6.09
CA ARG A 224 3.51 16.81 -6.79
C ARG A 224 4.79 17.22 -7.50
N ARG A 225 5.96 17.07 -6.87
CA ARG A 225 7.24 17.38 -7.51
C ARG A 225 7.50 16.49 -8.74
N ALA A 226 7.15 15.21 -8.67
CA ALA A 226 7.22 14.31 -9.82
C ALA A 226 6.34 14.82 -10.99
N LEU A 227 5.13 15.29 -10.70
CA LEU A 227 4.19 15.83 -11.69
C LEU A 227 4.59 17.21 -12.23
N GLU A 228 5.26 18.06 -11.44
CA GLU A 228 5.87 19.30 -11.94
C GLU A 228 6.93 19.02 -12.99
N LEU A 229 7.74 17.97 -12.78
CA LEU A 229 8.79 17.55 -13.69
C LEU A 229 8.26 16.79 -14.91
N LYS A 230 7.21 15.99 -14.73
CA LYS A 230 6.58 15.17 -15.78
C LYS A 230 5.05 15.17 -15.62
N PRO A 231 4.35 16.20 -16.13
CA PRO A 231 2.89 16.34 -15.97
C PRO A 231 2.05 15.21 -16.58
N GLU A 232 2.59 14.52 -17.57
CA GLU A 232 1.91 13.42 -18.29
C GLU A 232 2.30 12.03 -17.75
N CYS A 233 2.60 11.92 -16.45
CA CYS A 233 2.91 10.65 -15.80
C CYS A 233 1.66 10.08 -15.13
N ALA A 234 1.00 9.11 -15.78
CA ALA A 234 -0.20 8.47 -15.26
C ALA A 234 0.04 7.80 -13.89
N GLU A 235 1.19 7.15 -13.72
CA GLU A 235 1.58 6.50 -12.47
C GLU A 235 1.72 7.51 -11.32
N ALA A 236 2.29 8.70 -11.58
CA ALA A 236 2.43 9.73 -10.55
C ALA A 236 1.08 10.35 -10.16
N HIS A 237 0.15 10.53 -11.10
CA HIS A 237 -1.23 10.93 -10.80
C HIS A 237 -1.94 9.86 -9.97
N ASN A 238 -1.81 8.57 -10.31
CA ASN A 238 -2.38 7.47 -9.52
C ASN A 238 -1.80 7.45 -8.10
N ASN A 239 -0.49 7.57 -7.94
CA ASN A 239 0.16 7.57 -6.64
C ASN A 239 -0.22 8.80 -5.79
N LEU A 240 -0.32 9.99 -6.39
CA LEU A 240 -0.85 11.16 -5.69
C LEU A 240 -2.29 10.92 -5.21
N GLY A 241 -3.12 10.30 -6.06
CA GLY A 241 -4.48 9.88 -5.69
C GLY A 241 -4.48 8.95 -4.48
N ASN A 242 -3.61 7.95 -4.46
CA ASN A 242 -3.49 7.02 -3.33
C ASN A 242 -3.12 7.76 -2.03
N VAL A 243 -2.12 8.67 -2.09
CA VAL A 243 -1.69 9.45 -0.91
C VAL A 243 -2.81 10.38 -0.43
N LEU A 244 -3.54 11.03 -1.34
CA LEU A 244 -4.66 11.92 -0.99
C LEU A 244 -5.82 11.13 -0.39
N ASN A 245 -6.11 9.94 -0.93
CA ASN A 245 -7.12 9.05 -0.36
C ASN A 245 -6.72 8.64 1.07
N ASP A 246 -5.44 8.31 1.30
CA ASP A 246 -4.92 7.98 2.62
C ASP A 246 -4.95 9.18 3.59
N GLN A 247 -4.89 10.41 3.08
CA GLN A 247 -5.14 11.63 3.86
C GLN A 247 -6.62 11.89 4.18
N GLY A 248 -7.56 11.03 3.74
CA GLY A 248 -9.00 11.25 3.90
C GLY A 248 -9.58 12.30 2.94
N LYS A 249 -8.97 12.49 1.77
CA LYS A 249 -9.39 13.44 0.72
C LYS A 249 -9.81 12.71 -0.56
N PRO A 250 -10.86 11.86 -0.49
CA PRO A 250 -11.22 11.01 -1.63
C PRO A 250 -11.69 11.79 -2.85
N GLU A 251 -12.28 13.00 -2.70
CA GLU A 251 -12.70 13.82 -3.83
C GLU A 251 -11.48 14.33 -4.65
N GLU A 252 -10.40 14.76 -3.95
CA GLU A 252 -9.14 15.13 -4.61
C GLU A 252 -8.48 13.89 -5.26
N ALA A 253 -8.54 12.74 -4.59
CA ALA A 253 -8.03 11.48 -5.11
C ALA A 253 -8.76 11.06 -6.40
N VAL A 254 -10.10 11.15 -6.44
CA VAL A 254 -10.90 10.90 -7.64
C VAL A 254 -10.45 11.74 -8.83
N ALA A 255 -10.14 13.03 -8.61
CA ALA A 255 -9.63 13.89 -9.68
C ALA A 255 -8.27 13.41 -10.21
N CYS A 256 -7.37 12.98 -9.30
CA CYS A 256 -6.07 12.42 -9.68
C CYS A 256 -6.20 11.11 -10.46
N TYR A 257 -7.05 10.18 -10.03
CA TYR A 257 -7.28 8.92 -10.74
C TYR A 257 -7.89 9.14 -12.13
N ARG A 258 -8.86 10.07 -12.26
CA ARG A 258 -9.41 10.44 -13.56
C ARG A 258 -8.34 10.98 -14.49
N ARG A 259 -7.44 11.83 -13.98
CA ARG A 259 -6.33 12.34 -14.77
C ARG A 259 -5.36 11.24 -15.20
N ALA A 260 -5.06 10.28 -14.30
CA ALA A 260 -4.26 9.10 -14.64
C ALA A 260 -4.90 8.29 -15.79
N LEU A 261 -6.23 8.12 -15.76
CA LEU A 261 -6.99 7.38 -16.77
C LEU A 261 -7.17 8.14 -18.10
N GLU A 262 -7.18 9.47 -18.09
CA GLU A 262 -7.10 10.28 -19.32
C GLU A 262 -5.77 10.05 -20.05
N LEU A 263 -4.67 9.93 -19.28
CA LEU A 263 -3.33 9.71 -19.84
C LEU A 263 -3.11 8.24 -20.24
N LYS A 264 -3.67 7.29 -19.48
CA LYS A 264 -3.53 5.86 -19.70
C LYS A 264 -4.87 5.15 -19.45
N PRO A 265 -5.74 5.07 -20.49
CA PRO A 265 -7.10 4.53 -20.35
C PRO A 265 -7.18 3.05 -19.95
N ASP A 266 -6.12 2.27 -20.19
CA ASP A 266 -6.00 0.84 -19.87
C ASP A 266 -5.37 0.56 -18.49
N PHE A 267 -5.20 1.59 -17.64
CA PHE A 267 -4.58 1.46 -16.34
C PHE A 267 -5.53 0.82 -15.32
N ALA A 268 -5.55 -0.52 -15.26
CA ALA A 268 -6.46 -1.31 -14.44
C ALA A 268 -6.39 -0.95 -12.94
N GLU A 269 -5.18 -0.67 -12.40
CA GLU A 269 -5.00 -0.27 -11.01
C GLU A 269 -5.67 1.08 -10.73
N ALA A 270 -5.51 2.08 -11.60
CA ALA A 270 -6.14 3.39 -11.44
C ALA A 270 -7.68 3.29 -11.51
N HIS A 271 -8.23 2.42 -12.37
CA HIS A 271 -9.66 2.13 -12.38
C HIS A 271 -10.12 1.53 -11.05
N SER A 272 -9.40 0.57 -10.47
CA SER A 272 -9.73 -0.03 -9.18
C SER A 272 -9.65 0.99 -8.03
N ASN A 273 -8.63 1.83 -8.02
CA ASN A 273 -8.45 2.88 -7.02
C ASN A 273 -9.54 3.94 -7.11
N LEU A 274 -9.92 4.34 -8.35
CA LEU A 274 -11.07 5.22 -8.59
C LEU A 274 -12.35 4.60 -8.04
N GLY A 275 -12.60 3.30 -8.31
CA GLY A 275 -13.75 2.59 -7.78
C GLY A 275 -13.81 2.61 -6.25
N SER A 276 -12.68 2.38 -5.58
CA SER A 276 -12.60 2.44 -4.12
C SER A 276 -12.88 3.85 -3.56
N ALA A 277 -12.33 4.90 -4.18
CA ALA A 277 -12.59 6.27 -3.77
C ALA A 277 -14.06 6.69 -4.01
N LEU A 278 -14.67 6.25 -5.11
CA LEU A 278 -16.09 6.48 -5.38
C LEU A 278 -17.00 5.72 -4.40
N GLU A 279 -16.63 4.51 -3.97
CA GLU A 279 -17.30 3.77 -2.89
C GLU A 279 -17.27 4.57 -1.57
N GLU A 280 -16.10 5.12 -1.20
CA GLU A 280 -15.93 5.94 0.00
C GLU A 280 -16.78 7.23 -0.05
N THR A 281 -16.92 7.87 -1.21
CA THR A 281 -17.78 9.06 -1.39
C THR A 281 -19.25 8.73 -1.58
N GLY A 282 -19.61 7.45 -1.80
CA GLY A 282 -20.98 6.95 -1.93
C GLY A 282 -21.53 6.90 -3.34
N ASP A 283 -20.70 7.12 -4.35
CA ASP A 283 -21.07 6.86 -5.76
C ASP A 283 -20.87 5.37 -6.08
N LEU A 284 -21.83 4.55 -5.61
CA LEU A 284 -21.75 3.09 -5.76
C LEU A 284 -21.87 2.64 -7.24
N ARG A 285 -22.57 3.42 -8.10
CA ARG A 285 -22.63 3.12 -9.53
C ARG A 285 -21.31 3.40 -10.23
N GLY A 286 -20.73 4.56 -9.97
CA GLY A 286 -19.39 4.90 -10.49
C GLY A 286 -18.32 3.92 -10.00
N ALA A 287 -18.44 3.43 -8.75
CA ALA A 287 -17.56 2.40 -8.21
C ALA A 287 -17.69 1.08 -8.98
N GLU A 288 -18.92 0.60 -9.23
CA GLU A 288 -19.17 -0.61 -10.03
C GLU A 288 -18.58 -0.48 -11.43
N ASP A 289 -18.87 0.62 -12.13
CA ASP A 289 -18.38 0.88 -13.48
C ASP A 289 -16.84 0.88 -13.53
N SER A 290 -16.21 1.45 -12.52
CA SER A 290 -14.75 1.53 -12.39
C SER A 290 -14.13 0.14 -12.14
N PHE A 291 -14.68 -0.66 -11.21
CA PHE A 291 -14.20 -2.03 -10.99
C PHE A 291 -14.39 -2.91 -12.24
N ARG A 292 -15.52 -2.76 -12.96
CA ARG A 292 -15.73 -3.45 -14.23
C ARG A 292 -14.75 -3.01 -15.32
N ALA A 293 -14.37 -1.72 -15.35
CA ALA A 293 -13.32 -1.22 -16.24
C ALA A 293 -11.97 -1.83 -15.90
N ALA A 294 -11.60 -1.90 -14.61
CA ALA A 294 -10.38 -2.57 -14.18
C ALA A 294 -10.32 -4.03 -14.70
N LEU A 295 -11.43 -4.77 -14.57
CA LEU A 295 -11.52 -6.16 -15.02
C LEU A 295 -11.54 -6.33 -16.55
N ARG A 296 -12.01 -5.33 -17.31
CA ARG A 296 -11.90 -5.34 -18.79
C ARG A 296 -10.45 -5.23 -19.24
N HIS A 297 -9.64 -4.43 -18.55
CA HIS A 297 -8.23 -4.22 -18.91
C HIS A 297 -7.30 -5.27 -18.29
N ASN A 298 -7.66 -5.80 -17.12
CA ASN A 298 -6.96 -6.91 -16.49
C ASN A 298 -7.95 -7.88 -15.83
N SER A 299 -8.36 -8.89 -16.57
CA SER A 299 -9.31 -9.92 -16.10
C SER A 299 -8.78 -10.77 -14.93
N ARG A 300 -7.46 -10.74 -14.65
CA ARG A 300 -6.81 -11.45 -13.54
C ARG A 300 -6.64 -10.58 -12.30
N PHE A 301 -7.19 -9.36 -12.27
CA PHE A 301 -7.01 -8.43 -11.17
C PHE A 301 -7.86 -8.82 -9.94
N ALA A 302 -7.31 -9.65 -9.06
CA ALA A 302 -8.00 -10.24 -7.91
C ALA A 302 -8.67 -9.20 -6.99
N LEU A 303 -8.01 -8.06 -6.74
CA LEU A 303 -8.59 -6.98 -5.92
C LEU A 303 -9.87 -6.41 -6.54
N ALA A 304 -9.92 -6.19 -7.85
CA ALA A 304 -11.12 -5.69 -8.50
C ALA A 304 -12.27 -6.72 -8.47
N HIS A 305 -11.96 -8.01 -8.60
CA HIS A 305 -12.95 -9.08 -8.39
C HIS A 305 -13.52 -9.08 -6.97
N TYR A 306 -12.65 -8.99 -5.96
CA TYR A 306 -13.06 -8.90 -4.56
C TYR A 306 -13.93 -7.67 -4.30
N LYS A 307 -13.49 -6.49 -4.74
CA LYS A 307 -14.21 -5.24 -4.56
C LYS A 307 -15.59 -5.24 -5.22
N LEU A 308 -15.67 -5.75 -6.44
CA LEU A 308 -16.94 -5.87 -7.16
C LEU A 308 -17.88 -6.86 -6.46
N ALA A 309 -17.36 -7.99 -5.96
CA ALA A 309 -18.12 -8.97 -5.21
C ALA A 309 -18.62 -8.40 -3.87
N ALA A 310 -17.78 -7.68 -3.14
CA ALA A 310 -18.16 -7.04 -1.88
C ALA A 310 -19.23 -5.94 -2.10
N LEU A 311 -19.12 -5.17 -3.18
CA LEU A 311 -20.05 -4.10 -3.53
C LEU A 311 -21.45 -4.64 -3.91
N LEU A 312 -21.50 -5.68 -4.73
CA LEU A 312 -22.75 -6.23 -5.28
C LEU A 312 -23.36 -7.34 -4.42
N GLY A 313 -22.55 -8.06 -3.64
CA GLY A 313 -22.98 -9.18 -2.82
C GLY A 313 -23.77 -10.22 -3.65
N GLY A 314 -24.92 -10.64 -3.16
CA GLY A 314 -25.80 -11.62 -3.83
C GLY A 314 -26.29 -11.23 -5.22
N LYS A 315 -26.17 -9.93 -5.59
CA LYS A 315 -26.55 -9.42 -6.92
C LYS A 315 -25.44 -9.56 -7.96
N LEU A 316 -24.26 -10.08 -7.58
CA LEU A 316 -23.18 -10.32 -8.53
C LEU A 316 -23.65 -11.28 -9.64
N PRO A 317 -23.53 -10.93 -10.95
CA PRO A 317 -23.90 -11.82 -12.04
C PRO A 317 -23.13 -13.14 -12.03
N GLU A 318 -23.79 -14.23 -12.42
CA GLU A 318 -23.20 -15.59 -12.42
C GLU A 318 -21.95 -15.71 -13.29
N LYS A 319 -21.89 -14.96 -14.40
CA LYS A 319 -20.69 -14.89 -15.24
C LYS A 319 -19.45 -14.37 -14.49
N ASP A 320 -19.64 -13.40 -13.58
CA ASP A 320 -18.54 -12.79 -12.82
C ASP A 320 -18.10 -13.75 -11.70
N LEU A 321 -19.05 -14.46 -11.08
CA LEU A 321 -18.77 -15.51 -10.09
C LEU A 321 -18.00 -16.69 -10.73
N THR A 322 -18.43 -17.13 -11.90
CA THR A 322 -17.75 -18.18 -12.68
C THR A 322 -16.33 -17.75 -13.06
N ALA A 323 -16.14 -16.47 -13.44
CA ALA A 323 -14.81 -15.93 -13.74
C ALA A 323 -13.88 -15.99 -12.52
N GLN A 324 -14.38 -15.65 -11.32
CA GLN A 324 -13.60 -15.75 -10.08
C GLN A 324 -13.22 -17.21 -9.74
N ARG A 325 -14.19 -18.14 -9.86
CA ARG A 325 -13.92 -19.58 -9.64
C ARG A 325 -12.86 -20.11 -10.59
N ARG A 326 -12.97 -19.79 -11.90
CA ARG A 326 -11.97 -20.18 -12.91
C ARG A 326 -10.59 -19.59 -12.61
N LEU A 327 -10.52 -18.32 -12.20
CA LEU A 327 -9.25 -17.67 -11.87
C LEU A 327 -8.57 -18.39 -10.70
N LEU A 328 -9.30 -18.86 -9.69
CA LEU A 328 -8.74 -19.64 -8.57
C LEU A 328 -8.07 -20.96 -8.99
N GLU A 329 -8.43 -21.54 -10.14
CA GLU A 329 -7.82 -22.76 -10.66
C GLU A 329 -6.43 -22.52 -11.28
N GLU A 330 -6.08 -21.26 -11.55
CA GLU A 330 -4.80 -20.91 -12.15
C GLU A 330 -3.63 -21.08 -11.15
N ARG A 331 -2.53 -21.68 -11.61
CA ARG A 331 -1.36 -22.00 -10.76
C ARG A 331 -0.52 -20.79 -10.36
N GLU A 332 -0.54 -19.74 -11.17
CA GLU A 332 0.37 -18.57 -11.05
C GLU A 332 -0.10 -17.50 -10.07
N LEU A 333 -1.25 -17.69 -9.39
CA LEU A 333 -1.73 -16.72 -8.41
C LEU A 333 -0.90 -16.77 -7.13
N THR A 334 -0.61 -15.58 -6.57
CA THR A 334 -0.04 -15.46 -5.22
C THR A 334 -1.05 -15.84 -4.14
N ASP A 335 -0.58 -16.14 -2.93
CA ASP A 335 -1.44 -16.45 -1.78
C ASP A 335 -2.39 -15.27 -1.47
N ASP A 336 -1.91 -14.02 -1.59
CA ASP A 336 -2.73 -12.82 -1.41
C ASP A 336 -3.85 -12.72 -2.45
N GLN A 337 -3.52 -12.93 -3.73
CA GLN A 337 -4.53 -12.93 -4.81
C GLN A 337 -5.58 -14.03 -4.61
N ARG A 338 -5.17 -15.24 -4.20
CA ARG A 338 -6.09 -16.34 -3.88
C ARG A 338 -6.99 -15.97 -2.70
N SER A 339 -6.42 -15.38 -1.66
CA SER A 339 -7.16 -14.93 -0.48
C SER A 339 -8.25 -13.93 -0.85
N LEU A 340 -7.92 -12.89 -1.64
CA LEU A 340 -8.90 -11.92 -2.12
C LEU A 340 -10.07 -12.56 -2.88
N LEU A 341 -9.78 -13.52 -3.78
CA LEU A 341 -10.81 -14.23 -4.54
C LEU A 341 -11.69 -15.09 -3.64
N HIS A 342 -11.11 -15.78 -2.64
CA HIS A 342 -11.86 -16.54 -1.66
C HIS A 342 -12.81 -15.66 -0.85
N PHE A 343 -12.35 -14.50 -0.36
CA PHE A 343 -13.23 -13.54 0.33
C PHE A 343 -14.30 -12.96 -0.59
N GLY A 344 -13.98 -12.70 -1.87
CA GLY A 344 -14.97 -12.26 -2.85
C GLY A 344 -16.10 -13.28 -3.04
N LEU A 345 -15.75 -14.55 -3.24
CA LEU A 345 -16.72 -15.66 -3.34
C LEU A 345 -17.54 -15.79 -2.05
N ALA A 346 -16.89 -15.75 -0.89
CA ALA A 346 -17.56 -15.83 0.41
C ALA A 346 -18.63 -14.75 0.59
N HIS A 347 -18.33 -13.50 0.20
CA HIS A 347 -19.30 -12.39 0.26
C HIS A 347 -20.54 -12.63 -0.59
N VAL A 348 -20.37 -13.18 -1.79
CA VAL A 348 -21.49 -13.47 -2.69
C VAL A 348 -22.34 -14.64 -2.17
N LEU A 349 -21.68 -15.72 -1.76
CA LEU A 349 -22.34 -16.94 -1.23
C LEU A 349 -23.10 -16.65 0.07
N ASP A 350 -22.49 -15.90 0.99
CA ASP A 350 -23.16 -15.44 2.22
C ASP A 350 -24.43 -14.65 1.92
N ALA A 351 -24.34 -13.68 1.00
CA ALA A 351 -25.48 -12.86 0.61
C ALA A 351 -26.58 -13.65 -0.13
N ARG A 352 -26.26 -14.84 -0.67
CA ARG A 352 -27.22 -15.77 -1.27
C ARG A 352 -27.77 -16.80 -0.27
N GLY A 353 -27.26 -16.83 0.96
CA GLY A 353 -27.64 -17.77 2.00
C GLY A 353 -26.91 -19.13 1.91
N GLU A 354 -25.88 -19.23 1.10
CA GLU A 354 -25.05 -20.42 0.91
C GLU A 354 -23.92 -20.47 1.96
N TYR A 355 -24.29 -20.45 3.24
CA TYR A 355 -23.40 -20.20 4.37
C TYR A 355 -22.29 -21.24 4.56
N ALA A 356 -22.57 -22.51 4.26
CA ALA A 356 -21.59 -23.59 4.39
C ALA A 356 -20.42 -23.41 3.41
N GLU A 357 -20.74 -23.18 2.12
CA GLU A 357 -19.71 -22.92 1.09
C GLU A 357 -19.00 -21.59 1.35
N ALA A 358 -19.73 -20.56 1.79
CA ALA A 358 -19.13 -19.29 2.21
C ALA A 358 -18.09 -19.50 3.31
N ALA A 359 -18.40 -20.31 4.33
CA ALA A 359 -17.49 -20.62 5.43
C ALA A 359 -16.21 -21.31 4.95
N GLU A 360 -16.30 -22.28 4.01
CA GLU A 360 -15.11 -22.91 3.43
C GLU A 360 -14.20 -21.92 2.71
N HIS A 361 -14.80 -20.99 1.96
CA HIS A 361 -14.04 -19.95 1.28
C HIS A 361 -13.38 -18.98 2.28
N VAL A 362 -14.07 -18.59 3.34
CA VAL A 362 -13.50 -17.74 4.40
C VAL A 362 -12.32 -18.43 5.09
N ASP A 363 -12.45 -19.71 5.44
CA ASP A 363 -11.36 -20.47 6.07
C ASP A 363 -10.10 -20.52 5.18
N ARG A 364 -10.30 -20.80 3.89
CA ARG A 364 -9.20 -20.81 2.91
C ARG A 364 -8.54 -19.42 2.79
N GLY A 365 -9.36 -18.38 2.65
CA GLY A 365 -8.89 -17.00 2.56
C GLY A 365 -8.08 -16.58 3.79
N ASN A 366 -8.59 -16.86 4.99
CA ASN A 366 -7.92 -16.57 6.26
C ASN A 366 -6.62 -17.37 6.41
N SER A 367 -6.63 -18.67 6.06
CA SER A 367 -5.43 -19.51 6.14
C SER A 367 -4.30 -19.00 5.24
N LEU A 368 -4.63 -18.54 4.03
CA LEU A 368 -3.66 -17.94 3.11
C LEU A 368 -3.09 -16.62 3.66
N GLN A 369 -3.94 -15.73 4.19
CA GLN A 369 -3.47 -14.49 4.83
C GLN A 369 -2.58 -14.76 6.04
N LEU A 370 -2.96 -15.72 6.88
CA LEU A 370 -2.18 -16.08 8.06
C LEU A 370 -0.79 -16.62 7.67
N SER A 371 -0.75 -17.48 6.64
CA SER A 371 0.51 -17.99 6.07
C SER A 371 1.43 -16.85 5.60
N GLU A 372 0.87 -15.87 4.88
CA GLU A 372 1.64 -14.75 4.38
C GLU A 372 2.15 -13.84 5.51
N ARG A 373 1.29 -13.57 6.50
CA ARG A 373 1.70 -12.80 7.70
C ARG A 373 2.83 -13.48 8.47
N ARG A 374 2.82 -14.81 8.57
CA ARG A 374 3.92 -15.60 9.19
C ARG A 374 5.23 -15.44 8.42
N LYS A 375 5.19 -15.52 7.10
CA LYS A 375 6.39 -15.30 6.25
C LYS A 375 6.98 -13.90 6.45
N CYS A 376 6.13 -12.89 6.64
CA CYS A 376 6.54 -11.50 6.84
C CYS A 376 6.84 -11.13 8.32
N GLY A 377 6.71 -12.06 9.27
CA GLY A 377 6.88 -11.77 10.69
C GLY A 377 5.82 -10.81 11.26
N GLN A 378 4.63 -10.80 10.69
CA GLN A 378 3.52 -9.90 11.05
C GLN A 378 2.33 -10.65 11.68
N GLU A 379 2.56 -11.86 12.16
CA GLU A 379 1.52 -12.62 12.85
C GLU A 379 1.13 -11.91 14.17
N TYR A 380 -0.14 -12.02 14.54
CA TYR A 380 -0.61 -11.55 15.84
C TYR A 380 -0.10 -12.50 16.95
N ASP A 381 0.51 -11.93 17.99
CA ASP A 381 0.93 -12.68 19.18
C ASP A 381 -0.08 -12.46 20.31
N PRO A 382 -0.89 -13.48 20.68
CA PRO A 382 -1.82 -13.39 21.80
C PRO A 382 -1.16 -13.10 23.14
N ARG A 383 0.06 -13.59 23.36
CA ARG A 383 0.78 -13.43 24.63
C ARG A 383 1.30 -12.01 24.82
N GLU A 384 1.82 -11.43 23.76
CA GLU A 384 2.25 -10.01 23.75
C GLU A 384 1.06 -9.11 24.07
N HIS A 385 -0.09 -9.39 23.45
CA HIS A 385 -1.31 -8.63 23.71
C HIS A 385 -1.85 -8.80 25.12
N GLU A 386 -1.88 -10.02 25.66
CA GLU A 386 -2.24 -10.32 27.05
C GLU A 386 -1.33 -9.58 28.02
N LEU A 387 -0.03 -9.59 27.77
CA LEU A 387 0.95 -8.88 28.58
C LEU A 387 0.70 -7.37 28.57
N PHE A 388 0.43 -6.79 27.38
CA PHE A 388 0.11 -5.38 27.23
C PHE A 388 -1.12 -5.00 28.07
N VAL A 389 -2.23 -5.74 27.92
CA VAL A 389 -3.47 -5.51 28.68
C VAL A 389 -3.23 -5.65 30.18
N THR A 390 -2.52 -6.69 30.61
CA THR A 390 -2.20 -6.92 32.00
C THR A 390 -1.38 -5.78 32.63
N ARG A 391 -0.38 -5.28 31.91
CA ARG A 391 0.45 -4.16 32.34
C ARG A 391 -0.36 -2.86 32.39
N MET A 392 -1.24 -2.62 31.42
CA MET A 392 -2.13 -1.45 31.36
C MET A 392 -3.07 -1.43 32.58
N ILE A 393 -3.69 -2.57 32.90
CA ILE A 393 -4.54 -2.72 34.07
C ILE A 393 -3.78 -2.46 35.38
N LYS A 394 -2.52 -2.96 35.49
CA LYS A 394 -1.69 -2.74 36.68
C LYS A 394 -1.27 -1.28 36.88
N VAL A 395 -1.12 -0.52 35.81
CA VAL A 395 -0.70 0.90 35.88
C VAL A 395 -1.89 1.82 36.10
N CYS A 396 -2.98 1.64 35.36
CA CYS A 396 -4.14 2.53 35.42
C CYS A 396 -5.06 2.17 36.60
N THR A 397 -4.61 2.36 37.82
CA THR A 397 -5.38 2.14 39.04
C THR A 397 -6.11 3.42 39.49
N PRO A 398 -7.08 3.35 40.45
CA PRO A 398 -7.68 4.56 41.04
C PRO A 398 -6.63 5.53 41.57
N ASP A 399 -5.56 5.03 42.23
CA ASP A 399 -4.47 5.87 42.77
C ASP A 399 -3.68 6.57 41.65
N PHE A 400 -3.49 5.89 40.50
CA PHE A 400 -2.91 6.52 39.33
C PHE A 400 -3.74 7.73 38.88
N PHE A 401 -5.04 7.57 38.71
CA PHE A 401 -5.92 8.66 38.26
C PHE A 401 -6.03 9.79 39.29
N GLU A 402 -5.98 9.48 40.57
CA GLU A 402 -5.94 10.51 41.64
C GLU A 402 -4.63 11.31 41.55
N ARG A 403 -3.47 10.67 41.36
CA ARG A 403 -2.17 11.30 41.24
C ARG A 403 -2.09 12.28 40.08
N ILE A 404 -2.65 11.92 38.91
CA ILE A 404 -2.60 12.73 37.69
C ILE A 404 -3.81 13.65 37.50
N ARG A 405 -4.68 13.74 38.49
CA ARG A 405 -5.87 14.61 38.44
C ARG A 405 -5.48 16.06 38.11
N GLY A 406 -6.10 16.61 37.06
CA GLY A 406 -5.85 17.97 36.58
C GLY A 406 -4.52 18.15 35.83
N PHE A 407 -3.88 17.06 35.36
CA PHE A 407 -2.71 17.17 34.47
C PHE A 407 -3.14 17.50 33.03
N GLY A 408 -4.26 16.93 32.58
CA GLY A 408 -4.78 17.12 31.23
C GLY A 408 -5.45 18.48 31.00
N LEU A 409 -6.06 18.65 29.84
CA LEU A 409 -6.76 19.88 29.43
C LEU A 409 -8.29 19.70 29.49
N ASP A 410 -8.98 20.68 30.09
CA ASP A 410 -10.43 20.73 30.19
C ASP A 410 -11.07 21.08 28.83
N SER A 411 -11.22 20.06 27.96
CA SER A 411 -11.83 20.21 26.65
C SER A 411 -12.96 19.20 26.46
N GLU A 412 -14.12 19.68 25.98
CA GLU A 412 -15.22 18.83 25.57
C GLU A 412 -15.21 18.53 24.05
N LEU A 413 -14.19 19.02 23.33
CA LEU A 413 -14.07 18.84 21.88
C LEU A 413 -13.97 17.35 21.47
N PRO A 414 -13.12 16.51 22.14
CA PRO A 414 -12.96 15.12 21.75
C PRO A 414 -14.15 14.26 22.16
N VAL A 415 -14.61 13.42 21.23
CA VAL A 415 -15.57 12.33 21.46
C VAL A 415 -14.91 11.06 20.96
N PHE A 416 -14.59 10.13 21.86
CA PHE A 416 -13.99 8.85 21.50
C PHE A 416 -15.05 7.76 21.41
N VAL A 417 -15.22 7.18 20.22
CA VAL A 417 -16.13 6.06 19.97
C VAL A 417 -15.30 4.80 19.83
N VAL A 418 -15.41 3.90 20.80
CA VAL A 418 -14.57 2.71 20.94
C VAL A 418 -15.40 1.43 21.00
N GLY A 419 -14.74 0.29 20.79
CA GLY A 419 -15.32 -1.05 20.87
C GLY A 419 -14.54 -2.03 20.01
N LEU A 420 -15.04 -3.24 19.82
CA LEU A 420 -14.46 -4.14 18.83
C LEU A 420 -14.78 -3.64 17.40
N PRO A 421 -13.93 -3.89 16.41
CA PRO A 421 -14.33 -3.74 15.02
C PRO A 421 -15.65 -4.46 14.75
N ARG A 422 -16.53 -3.87 13.95
CA ARG A 422 -17.87 -4.44 13.65
C ARG A 422 -18.88 -4.46 14.79
N SER A 423 -18.63 -3.76 15.89
CA SER A 423 -19.60 -3.62 17.01
C SER A 423 -20.62 -2.48 16.84
N GLY A 424 -20.62 -1.77 15.70
CA GLY A 424 -21.54 -0.66 15.42
C GLY A 424 -20.92 0.73 15.62
N THR A 425 -19.63 0.84 15.85
CA THR A 425 -18.92 2.12 16.05
C THR A 425 -19.12 3.09 14.87
N THR A 426 -19.13 2.59 13.63
CA THR A 426 -19.38 3.43 12.44
C THR A 426 -20.82 3.97 12.41
N LEU A 427 -21.82 3.18 12.84
CA LEU A 427 -23.20 3.64 12.92
C LEU A 427 -23.35 4.79 13.92
N VAL A 428 -22.77 4.63 15.11
CA VAL A 428 -22.77 5.66 16.17
C VAL A 428 -22.07 6.93 15.69
N GLU A 429 -20.92 6.81 15.04
CA GLU A 429 -20.22 7.95 14.43
C GLU A 429 -21.10 8.66 13.39
N GLN A 430 -21.74 7.93 12.46
CA GLN A 430 -22.57 8.53 11.41
C GLN A 430 -23.79 9.25 11.99
N VAL A 431 -24.43 8.68 13.00
CA VAL A 431 -25.54 9.34 13.72
C VAL A 431 -25.07 10.66 14.32
N LEU A 432 -23.96 10.67 15.06
CA LEU A 432 -23.41 11.88 15.66
C LEU A 432 -22.93 12.89 14.62
N ALA A 433 -22.23 12.45 13.60
CA ALA A 433 -21.66 13.31 12.55
C ALA A 433 -22.73 13.90 11.60
N SER A 434 -23.98 13.45 11.70
CA SER A 434 -25.12 14.08 11.00
C SER A 434 -25.66 15.31 11.73
N HIS A 435 -25.22 15.56 12.96
CA HIS A 435 -25.52 16.78 13.70
C HIS A 435 -24.66 17.94 13.20
N SER A 436 -25.26 19.12 12.99
CA SER A 436 -24.60 20.31 12.40
C SER A 436 -23.35 20.80 13.15
N ARG A 437 -23.24 20.52 14.45
CA ARG A 437 -22.14 20.94 15.34
C ARG A 437 -21.12 19.83 15.60
N VAL A 438 -21.24 18.69 14.97
CA VAL A 438 -20.34 17.54 15.16
C VAL A 438 -19.59 17.26 13.87
N PHE A 439 -18.29 17.07 13.98
CA PHE A 439 -17.46 16.58 12.90
C PHE A 439 -17.01 15.15 13.21
N GLY A 440 -17.31 14.22 12.33
CA GLY A 440 -16.77 12.87 12.43
C GLY A 440 -15.43 12.77 11.72
N ALA A 441 -14.38 12.44 12.44
CA ALA A 441 -13.04 12.32 11.87
C ALA A 441 -12.76 10.93 11.26
N GLY A 442 -13.61 9.94 11.52
CA GLY A 442 -13.39 8.56 11.06
C GLY A 442 -12.36 7.81 11.91
N GLU A 443 -11.70 6.84 11.29
CA GLU A 443 -10.64 6.04 11.91
C GLU A 443 -9.29 6.75 11.75
N ILE A 444 -9.08 7.81 12.56
CA ILE A 444 -7.81 8.55 12.58
C ILE A 444 -6.85 7.91 13.59
N LYS A 445 -5.54 7.88 13.25
CA LYS A 445 -4.49 7.32 14.12
C LYS A 445 -3.96 8.33 15.14
N LEU A 446 -4.72 9.40 15.44
CA LEU A 446 -4.25 10.48 16.29
C LEU A 446 -4.00 10.04 17.74
N ALA A 447 -4.83 9.13 18.24
CA ALA A 447 -4.60 8.55 19.57
C ALA A 447 -3.31 7.70 19.59
N ASP A 448 -3.08 6.88 18.56
CA ASP A 448 -1.84 6.10 18.40
C ASP A 448 -0.60 7.00 18.33
N ASP A 449 -0.66 8.08 17.53
CA ASP A 449 0.42 9.07 17.42
C ASP A 449 0.71 9.73 18.77
N THR A 450 -0.34 10.05 19.54
CA THR A 450 -0.22 10.63 20.89
C THR A 450 0.41 9.64 21.87
N MET A 451 0.03 8.36 21.78
CA MET A 451 0.63 7.29 22.60
C MET A 451 2.09 7.02 22.21
N ALA A 452 2.40 7.01 20.92
CA ALA A 452 3.78 6.89 20.45
C ALA A 452 4.65 8.06 20.94
N ALA A 453 4.12 9.29 20.90
CA ALA A 453 4.82 10.47 21.43
C ALA A 453 5.01 10.43 22.95
N LEU A 454 4.14 9.74 23.69
CA LEU A 454 4.31 9.48 25.12
C LEU A 454 5.43 8.46 25.37
N GLY A 455 5.49 7.37 24.58
CA GLY A 455 6.49 6.31 24.71
C GLY A 455 7.91 6.75 24.35
N GLY A 456 8.09 7.80 23.53
CA GLY A 456 9.41 8.23 23.05
C GLY A 456 10.06 7.26 22.06
N GLN A 457 11.32 7.52 21.67
CA GLN A 457 12.02 6.71 20.66
C GLN A 457 12.42 5.30 21.12
N ASP A 458 12.65 5.09 22.43
CA ASP A 458 13.04 3.81 23.03
C ASP A 458 12.10 3.40 24.15
N GLY A 459 10.96 4.07 24.31
CA GLY A 459 10.17 4.04 25.50
C GLY A 459 9.09 2.97 25.50
N ASP A 460 9.01 2.27 26.60
CA ASP A 460 7.84 1.50 26.97
C ASP A 460 6.68 2.45 27.27
N LEU A 461 5.67 2.46 26.40
CA LEU A 461 4.46 3.28 26.55
C LEU A 461 3.86 3.19 27.97
N ILE A 462 3.80 1.98 28.53
CA ILE A 462 3.14 1.74 29.81
C ILE A 462 3.97 2.30 30.96
N GLU A 463 5.29 2.19 30.90
CA GLU A 463 6.19 2.79 31.89
C GLU A 463 6.17 4.33 31.77
N SER A 464 6.13 4.86 30.56
CA SER A 464 5.99 6.32 30.34
C SER A 464 4.66 6.85 30.86
N LEU A 465 3.57 6.08 30.71
CA LEU A 465 2.28 6.42 31.28
C LEU A 465 2.33 6.40 32.82
N ARG A 466 2.99 5.41 33.40
CA ARG A 466 3.20 5.33 34.85
C ARG A 466 3.95 6.54 35.40
N GLN A 467 4.90 7.08 34.65
CA GLN A 467 5.72 8.24 35.02
C GLN A 467 5.17 9.58 34.51
N LEU A 468 3.97 9.57 33.93
CA LEU A 468 3.36 10.77 33.33
C LEU A 468 3.39 11.96 34.31
N ASP A 469 4.01 13.06 33.89
CA ASP A 469 4.04 14.34 34.57
C ASP A 469 3.06 15.35 33.92
N ARG A 470 2.82 16.47 34.63
CA ARG A 470 1.87 17.50 34.18
C ARG A 470 2.32 18.17 32.86
N GLN A 471 3.60 18.45 32.68
CA GLN A 471 4.12 19.15 31.52
C GLN A 471 3.95 18.29 30.26
N THR A 472 4.31 17.03 30.35
CA THR A 472 4.14 16.05 29.25
C THR A 472 2.66 15.86 28.92
N ALA A 473 1.79 15.69 29.93
CA ALA A 473 0.36 15.54 29.72
C ALA A 473 -0.26 16.75 29.00
N GLN A 474 0.08 17.97 29.43
CA GLN A 474 -0.42 19.21 28.81
C GLN A 474 0.08 19.39 27.39
N ARG A 475 1.36 19.10 27.11
CA ARG A 475 1.94 19.17 25.77
C ARG A 475 1.22 18.22 24.82
N LEU A 476 1.11 16.94 25.19
CA LEU A 476 0.43 15.92 24.40
C LEU A 476 -1.05 16.25 24.16
N ALA A 477 -1.74 16.69 25.20
CA ALA A 477 -3.14 17.10 25.09
C ALA A 477 -3.32 18.30 24.15
N LEU A 478 -2.40 19.29 24.20
CA LEU A 478 -2.44 20.46 23.32
C LEU A 478 -2.20 20.07 21.86
N GLU A 479 -1.15 19.30 21.59
CA GLU A 479 -0.80 18.82 20.26
C GLU A 479 -1.97 18.01 19.64
N HIS A 480 -2.59 17.14 20.43
CA HIS A 480 -3.76 16.37 20.00
C HIS A 480 -4.98 17.26 19.70
N LEU A 481 -5.28 18.24 20.57
CA LEU A 481 -6.39 19.18 20.33
C LEU A 481 -6.16 20.07 19.11
N GLU A 482 -4.93 20.51 18.87
CA GLU A 482 -4.57 21.29 17.69
C GLU A 482 -4.77 20.46 16.42
N ALA A 483 -4.36 19.18 16.44
CA ALA A 483 -4.58 18.26 15.33
C ALA A 483 -6.08 18.04 15.06
N LEU A 484 -6.90 17.84 16.10
CA LEU A 484 -8.36 17.74 15.95
C LEU A 484 -8.95 19.02 15.36
N ARG A 485 -8.59 20.20 15.90
CA ARG A 485 -9.09 21.49 15.41
C ARG A 485 -8.69 21.76 13.97
N ALA A 486 -7.52 21.28 13.54
CA ALA A 486 -7.09 21.40 12.14
C ALA A 486 -8.00 20.65 11.17
N LEU A 487 -8.71 19.60 11.63
CA LEU A 487 -9.70 18.89 10.83
C LEU A 487 -10.99 19.70 10.63
N ASN A 488 -11.46 20.38 11.69
CA ASN A 488 -12.63 21.25 11.60
C ASN A 488 -12.64 22.29 12.76
N HIS A 489 -12.41 23.54 12.42
CA HIS A 489 -12.37 24.63 13.39
C HIS A 489 -13.74 25.04 13.93
N ALA A 490 -14.83 24.76 13.21
CA ALA A 490 -16.19 25.18 13.56
C ALA A 490 -16.95 24.17 14.42
N ALA A 491 -16.48 22.93 14.50
CA ALA A 491 -17.15 21.87 15.24
C ALA A 491 -17.06 22.10 16.76
N LEU A 492 -18.17 21.85 17.45
CA LEU A 492 -18.18 21.80 18.93
C LEU A 492 -17.70 20.46 19.47
N ARG A 493 -17.87 19.41 18.70
CA ARG A 493 -17.45 18.04 19.01
C ARG A 493 -16.77 17.43 17.78
N ILE A 494 -15.67 16.74 17.99
CA ILE A 494 -14.98 15.97 16.94
C ILE A 494 -14.95 14.51 17.41
N VAL A 495 -15.55 13.64 16.59
CA VAL A 495 -15.62 12.21 16.87
C VAL A 495 -14.39 11.53 16.27
N ASP A 496 -13.51 11.05 17.14
CA ASP A 496 -12.46 10.09 16.82
C ASP A 496 -13.05 8.68 17.01
N LYS A 497 -13.27 7.98 15.92
CA LYS A 497 -13.84 6.64 15.92
C LYS A 497 -12.80 5.64 15.43
N LEU A 498 -11.82 5.34 16.25
CA LEU A 498 -10.95 4.18 16.07
C LEU A 498 -11.39 3.12 17.08
N PRO A 499 -11.93 1.99 16.62
CA PRO A 499 -12.46 0.96 17.53
C PRO A 499 -11.47 0.57 18.62
N GLU A 500 -10.21 0.35 18.27
CA GLU A 500 -9.16 -0.11 19.17
C GLU A 500 -8.63 0.95 20.17
N ASN A 501 -9.08 2.20 20.11
CA ASN A 501 -8.78 3.22 21.13
C ASN A 501 -9.22 2.79 22.54
N TYR A 502 -10.00 1.72 22.68
CA TYR A 502 -10.30 1.14 24.00
C TYR A 502 -9.03 0.69 24.74
N LEU A 503 -7.95 0.37 24.06
CA LEU A 503 -6.68 -0.02 24.67
C LEU A 503 -6.02 1.12 25.43
N CYS A 504 -6.21 2.35 25.01
CA CYS A 504 -5.59 3.55 25.61
C CYS A 504 -6.58 4.50 26.28
N LEU A 505 -7.82 4.07 26.57
CA LEU A 505 -8.84 4.92 27.22
C LEU A 505 -8.35 5.56 28.51
N GLY A 506 -7.55 4.86 29.32
CA GLY A 506 -6.98 5.43 30.55
C GLY A 506 -6.10 6.65 30.29
N ALA A 507 -5.25 6.58 29.26
CA ALA A 507 -4.41 7.71 28.86
C ALA A 507 -5.24 8.84 28.25
N LEU A 508 -6.18 8.54 27.36
CA LEU A 508 -7.07 9.55 26.76
C LEU A 508 -7.93 10.27 27.80
N ALA A 509 -8.50 9.54 28.76
CA ALA A 509 -9.26 10.12 29.88
C ALA A 509 -8.38 11.00 30.80
N SER A 510 -7.09 10.68 30.92
CA SER A 510 -6.13 11.47 31.68
C SER A 510 -5.78 12.78 30.98
N LEU A 511 -5.63 12.73 29.64
CA LEU A 511 -5.35 13.91 28.83
C LEU A 511 -6.57 14.82 28.66
N PHE A 512 -7.79 14.23 28.61
CA PHE A 512 -9.04 14.94 28.35
C PHE A 512 -10.13 14.57 29.37
N PRO A 513 -10.08 15.14 30.58
CA PRO A 513 -11.03 14.77 31.67
C PRO A 513 -12.48 15.15 31.40
N ARG A 514 -12.76 15.93 30.33
CA ARG A 514 -14.12 16.28 29.89
C ARG A 514 -14.52 15.69 28.55
N ALA A 515 -13.67 14.84 27.96
CA ALA A 515 -14.00 14.12 26.73
C ALA A 515 -15.25 13.25 26.90
N LYS A 516 -15.96 13.03 25.80
CA LYS A 516 -17.09 12.10 25.77
C LYS A 516 -16.61 10.73 25.33
N LEU A 517 -16.74 9.73 26.20
CA LEU A 517 -16.38 8.36 25.90
C LEU A 517 -17.65 7.56 25.57
N ILE A 518 -17.66 6.87 24.44
CA ILE A 518 -18.78 6.06 23.97
C ILE A 518 -18.26 4.67 23.62
N HIS A 519 -18.78 3.66 24.30
CA HIS A 519 -18.41 2.27 24.12
C HIS A 519 -19.52 1.51 23.39
N CYS A 520 -19.27 1.12 22.15
CA CYS A 520 -20.19 0.31 21.35
C CYS A 520 -20.02 -1.17 21.68
N ARG A 521 -21.13 -1.81 22.08
CA ARG A 521 -21.21 -3.24 22.38
C ARG A 521 -22.09 -3.95 21.36
N ARG A 522 -21.86 -5.23 21.18
CA ARG A 522 -22.66 -6.12 20.35
C ARG A 522 -22.44 -7.56 20.81
N ASP A 523 -23.37 -8.48 20.51
CA ASP A 523 -23.17 -9.92 20.72
C ASP A 523 -21.81 -10.35 20.14
N LEU A 524 -20.94 -10.88 20.99
CA LEU A 524 -19.57 -11.21 20.62
C LEU A 524 -19.51 -12.27 19.50
N ARG A 525 -20.50 -13.16 19.41
CA ARG A 525 -20.57 -14.16 18.33
C ARG A 525 -20.86 -13.48 16.99
N ASP A 526 -21.75 -12.49 16.96
CA ASP A 526 -22.02 -11.69 15.75
C ASP A 526 -20.81 -10.86 15.33
N VAL A 527 -20.08 -10.29 16.31
CA VAL A 527 -18.81 -9.59 16.06
C VAL A 527 -17.77 -10.55 15.51
N ALA A 528 -17.63 -11.74 16.11
CA ALA A 528 -16.67 -12.75 15.70
C ALA A 528 -16.90 -13.21 14.25
N VAL A 529 -18.16 -13.55 13.90
CA VAL A 529 -18.54 -13.87 12.51
C VAL A 529 -18.18 -12.72 11.58
N SER A 530 -18.57 -11.49 11.96
CA SER A 530 -18.35 -10.32 11.12
C SER A 530 -16.85 -10.00 10.92
N CYS A 531 -16.02 -10.22 11.94
CA CYS A 531 -14.57 -10.08 11.81
C CYS A 531 -13.95 -11.20 10.97
N TRP A 532 -14.36 -12.45 11.20
CA TRP A 532 -13.82 -13.62 10.52
C TRP A 532 -14.09 -13.61 9.01
N ILE A 533 -15.28 -13.10 8.58
CA ILE A 533 -15.71 -13.07 7.18
C ILE A 533 -15.18 -11.84 6.42
N THR A 534 -14.64 -10.85 7.12
CA THR A 534 -14.16 -9.61 6.52
C THR A 534 -12.67 -9.71 6.22
N HIS A 535 -12.27 -9.39 4.98
CA HIS A 535 -10.88 -9.25 4.62
C HIS A 535 -10.30 -7.96 5.21
N PHE A 536 -9.52 -8.07 6.29
CA PHE A 536 -8.83 -6.95 6.90
C PHE A 536 -7.34 -6.91 6.52
N GLN A 537 -6.83 -5.73 6.21
CA GLN A 537 -5.40 -5.51 6.01
C GLN A 537 -4.66 -5.32 7.34
N GLU A 538 -5.22 -4.54 8.28
CA GLU A 538 -4.55 -4.17 9.53
C GLU A 538 -4.98 -5.01 10.74
N VAL A 539 -6.18 -5.59 10.76
CA VAL A 539 -6.68 -6.39 11.89
C VAL A 539 -6.11 -7.81 11.82
N ARG A 540 -4.90 -7.98 12.38
CA ARG A 540 -4.09 -9.22 12.24
C ARG A 540 -4.66 -10.43 12.97
N TRP A 541 -5.41 -10.22 14.03
CA TRP A 541 -6.01 -11.29 14.84
C TRP A 541 -7.27 -11.91 14.21
N ALA A 542 -7.88 -11.30 13.20
CA ALA A 542 -9.15 -11.75 12.62
C ALA A 542 -9.02 -13.01 11.75
N ASN A 543 -7.80 -13.42 11.38
CA ASN A 543 -7.55 -14.54 10.47
C ASN A 543 -7.50 -15.92 11.15
N ASP A 544 -7.54 -15.98 12.47
CA ASP A 544 -7.46 -17.23 13.23
C ASP A 544 -8.51 -17.23 14.35
N GLN A 545 -9.24 -18.33 14.49
CA GLN A 545 -10.31 -18.46 15.49
C GLN A 545 -9.79 -18.39 16.93
N GLN A 546 -8.56 -18.85 17.20
CA GLN A 546 -7.95 -18.77 18.53
C GLN A 546 -7.50 -17.33 18.83
N HIS A 547 -6.97 -16.64 17.83
CA HIS A 547 -6.59 -15.23 17.94
C HIS A 547 -7.80 -14.34 18.20
N ILE A 548 -8.94 -14.59 17.51
CA ILE A 548 -10.21 -13.88 17.75
C ILE A 548 -10.65 -14.11 19.20
N ALA A 549 -10.69 -15.35 19.68
CA ALA A 549 -11.10 -15.66 21.06
C ALA A 549 -10.20 -14.97 22.09
N SER A 550 -8.87 -15.08 21.93
CA SER A 550 -7.90 -14.44 22.82
C SER A 550 -8.09 -12.91 22.84
N ARG A 551 -8.21 -12.29 21.66
CA ARG A 551 -8.43 -10.83 21.55
C ARG A 551 -9.70 -10.37 22.27
N PHE A 552 -10.77 -11.15 22.16
CA PHE A 552 -12.07 -10.81 22.77
C PHE A 552 -12.04 -10.98 24.28
N HIS A 553 -11.35 -11.97 24.81
CA HIS A 553 -11.14 -12.11 26.25
C HIS A 553 -10.38 -10.93 26.84
N GLU A 554 -9.29 -10.52 26.18
CA GLU A 554 -8.51 -9.36 26.63
C GLU A 554 -9.30 -8.04 26.51
N TYR A 555 -10.12 -7.91 25.46
CA TYR A 555 -11.06 -6.78 25.35
C TYR A 555 -12.06 -6.75 26.51
N GLN A 556 -12.66 -7.88 26.87
CA GLN A 556 -13.58 -7.94 28.01
C GLN A 556 -12.87 -7.57 29.32
N ARG A 557 -11.66 -8.10 29.55
CA ARG A 557 -10.86 -7.78 30.75
C ARG A 557 -10.57 -6.29 30.88
N ILE A 558 -10.08 -5.67 29.83
CA ILE A 558 -9.69 -4.25 29.88
C ILE A 558 -10.93 -3.35 29.97
N MET A 559 -12.02 -3.67 29.27
CA MET A 559 -13.26 -2.89 29.37
C MET A 559 -13.94 -3.02 30.74
N GLU A 560 -13.89 -4.19 31.36
CA GLU A 560 -14.36 -4.36 32.74
C GLU A 560 -13.52 -3.53 33.71
N HIS A 561 -12.21 -3.46 33.51
CA HIS A 561 -11.33 -2.60 34.27
C HIS A 561 -11.68 -1.13 34.11
N TRP A 562 -11.84 -0.66 32.86
CA TRP A 562 -12.21 0.73 32.57
C TRP A 562 -13.54 1.16 33.24
N ARG A 563 -14.53 0.30 33.24
CA ARG A 563 -15.81 0.59 33.96
C ARG A 563 -15.61 0.87 35.44
N LYS A 564 -14.57 0.27 36.05
CA LYS A 564 -14.32 0.39 37.51
C LYS A 564 -13.44 1.59 37.86
N VAL A 565 -12.51 1.98 37.00
CA VAL A 565 -11.43 2.90 37.37
C VAL A 565 -11.39 4.22 36.62
N LEU A 566 -12.05 4.34 35.46
CA LEU A 566 -12.00 5.58 34.69
C LEU A 566 -12.56 6.77 35.48
N PRO A 567 -11.86 7.91 35.50
CA PRO A 567 -12.32 9.11 36.16
C PRO A 567 -13.40 9.87 35.36
N VAL A 568 -13.67 9.43 34.14
CA VAL A 568 -14.61 10.02 33.18
C VAL A 568 -15.72 9.02 32.90
N PRO A 569 -16.99 9.45 32.88
CA PRO A 569 -18.09 8.54 32.62
C PRO A 569 -18.04 7.98 31.20
N LEU A 570 -18.36 6.68 31.07
CA LEU A 570 -18.40 5.92 29.82
C LEU A 570 -19.86 5.60 29.46
N LEU A 571 -20.33 6.10 28.32
CA LEU A 571 -21.64 5.74 27.79
C LEU A 571 -21.55 4.40 27.05
N GLU A 572 -22.30 3.42 27.50
CA GLU A 572 -22.43 2.15 26.78
C GLU A 572 -23.64 2.19 25.84
N VAL A 573 -23.44 1.69 24.63
CA VAL A 573 -24.42 1.65 23.53
C VAL A 573 -24.45 0.26 22.94
N ASP A 574 -25.57 -0.43 23.09
CA ASP A 574 -25.77 -1.75 22.50
C ASP A 574 -26.23 -1.64 21.04
N TYR A 575 -25.57 -2.37 20.15
CA TYR A 575 -25.91 -2.39 18.72
C TYR A 575 -27.34 -2.88 18.50
N GLU A 576 -27.74 -3.92 19.22
CA GLU A 576 -29.08 -4.51 19.14
C GLU A 576 -30.18 -3.50 19.58
N GLU A 577 -29.90 -2.70 20.63
CA GLU A 577 -30.79 -1.61 21.06
C GLU A 577 -30.84 -0.52 19.98
N THR A 578 -29.69 -0.14 19.40
CA THR A 578 -29.61 0.87 18.34
C THR A 578 -30.42 0.48 17.11
N VAL A 579 -30.37 -0.81 16.75
CA VAL A 579 -31.14 -1.35 15.61
C VAL A 579 -32.64 -1.44 15.90
N ALA A 580 -33.01 -1.68 17.18
CA ALA A 580 -34.40 -1.77 17.62
C ALA A 580 -35.06 -0.40 17.76
N ASP A 581 -34.35 0.57 18.35
CA ASP A 581 -34.82 1.94 18.63
C ASP A 581 -33.71 2.97 18.29
N LEU A 582 -33.56 3.23 17.01
CA LEU A 582 -32.57 4.20 16.52
C LEU A 582 -32.80 5.60 17.07
N GLU A 583 -34.06 6.06 17.17
CA GLU A 583 -34.37 7.42 17.63
C GLU A 583 -34.02 7.60 19.10
N GLY A 584 -34.42 6.66 19.97
CA GLY A 584 -34.11 6.72 21.40
C GLY A 584 -32.60 6.74 21.64
N VAL A 585 -31.85 5.86 20.97
CA VAL A 585 -30.39 5.82 21.08
C VAL A 585 -29.72 7.08 20.50
N ALA A 586 -30.17 7.58 19.36
CA ALA A 586 -29.63 8.81 18.75
C ALA A 586 -29.84 10.02 19.67
N ARG A 587 -31.03 10.16 20.30
CA ARG A 587 -31.30 11.22 21.28
C ARG A 587 -30.38 11.11 22.51
N LYS A 588 -30.17 9.89 23.00
CA LYS A 588 -29.24 9.60 24.12
C LYS A 588 -27.80 9.99 23.76
N LEU A 589 -27.34 9.69 22.57
CA LEU A 589 -25.99 10.03 22.05
C LEU A 589 -25.80 11.56 21.95
N VAL A 590 -26.76 12.28 21.36
CA VAL A 590 -26.70 13.73 21.20
C VAL A 590 -26.72 14.42 22.55
N ALA A 591 -27.62 14.00 23.47
CA ALA A 591 -27.68 14.53 24.84
C ALA A 591 -26.37 14.26 25.61
N TRP A 592 -25.77 13.07 25.47
CA TRP A 592 -24.48 12.74 26.06
C TRP A 592 -23.35 13.68 25.61
N CYS A 593 -23.38 14.09 24.34
CA CYS A 593 -22.45 15.08 23.82
C CYS A 593 -22.76 16.52 24.25
N GLY A 594 -23.83 16.75 25.06
CA GLY A 594 -24.24 18.06 25.52
C GLY A 594 -24.81 18.95 24.41
N LEU A 595 -25.45 18.35 23.41
CA LEU A 595 -25.98 19.05 22.23
C LEU A 595 -27.51 19.01 22.20
N ALA A 596 -28.10 20.01 21.53
CA ALA A 596 -29.54 20.02 21.26
C ALA A 596 -29.87 18.98 20.18
N TRP A 597 -31.05 18.40 20.25
CA TRP A 597 -31.49 17.40 19.29
C TRP A 597 -31.68 17.98 17.88
N GLU A 598 -31.17 17.28 16.87
CA GLU A 598 -31.39 17.55 15.45
C GLU A 598 -31.92 16.31 14.74
N PRO A 599 -33.07 16.39 14.01
CA PRO A 599 -33.65 15.27 13.27
C PRO A 599 -32.70 14.66 12.20
N ALA A 600 -31.74 15.44 11.70
CA ALA A 600 -30.74 15.01 10.72
C ALA A 600 -29.94 13.78 11.22
N CYS A 601 -29.83 13.58 12.54
CA CYS A 601 -29.18 12.40 13.12
C CYS A 601 -29.87 11.08 12.76
N LEU A 602 -31.16 11.09 12.38
CA LEU A 602 -31.88 9.90 11.90
C LEU A 602 -31.71 9.65 10.41
N GLU A 603 -31.26 10.65 9.67
CA GLU A 603 -31.03 10.57 8.25
C GLU A 603 -29.55 10.35 7.87
N PHE A 604 -28.77 9.79 8.79
CA PHE A 604 -27.32 9.57 8.66
C PHE A 604 -26.92 8.87 7.35
N HIS A 605 -27.77 7.99 6.81
CA HIS A 605 -27.54 7.27 5.55
C HIS A 605 -27.60 8.18 4.31
N ARG A 606 -28.10 9.42 4.43
CA ARG A 606 -28.17 10.44 3.35
C ARG A 606 -26.98 11.39 3.37
N THR A 607 -26.12 11.31 4.36
CA THR A 607 -24.95 12.19 4.43
C THR A 607 -23.98 11.92 3.30
N LYS A 608 -23.47 12.99 2.68
CA LYS A 608 -22.46 12.88 1.60
C LYS A 608 -21.04 12.77 2.12
N ARG A 609 -20.87 12.66 3.43
CA ARG A 609 -19.55 12.55 4.03
C ARG A 609 -18.84 11.26 3.59
N PRO A 610 -17.53 11.32 3.27
CA PRO A 610 -16.73 10.13 3.02
C PRO A 610 -16.75 9.18 4.23
N VAL A 611 -16.89 7.89 3.98
CA VAL A 611 -16.90 6.84 5.00
C VAL A 611 -15.83 5.82 4.67
N ARG A 612 -14.76 5.81 5.45
CA ARG A 612 -13.60 4.95 5.25
C ARG A 612 -13.55 3.85 6.31
N THR A 613 -14.39 2.85 6.15
CA THR A 613 -14.44 1.68 7.05
C THR A 613 -14.92 0.45 6.29
N ALA A 614 -14.70 -0.73 6.85
CA ALA A 614 -15.28 -1.98 6.33
C ALA A 614 -16.83 -1.99 6.35
N SER A 615 -17.47 -0.98 6.93
CA SER A 615 -18.92 -0.82 7.00
C SER A 615 -19.46 0.28 6.07
N ALA A 616 -18.64 0.83 5.16
CA ALA A 616 -18.99 2.00 4.34
C ALA A 616 -20.30 1.83 3.57
N VAL A 617 -20.49 0.70 2.90
CA VAL A 617 -21.71 0.39 2.15
C VAL A 617 -22.92 0.21 3.07
N GLN A 618 -22.71 -0.38 4.25
CA GLN A 618 -23.79 -0.69 5.20
C GLN A 618 -24.41 0.57 5.82
N VAL A 619 -23.60 1.56 6.21
CA VAL A 619 -24.08 2.80 6.83
C VAL A 619 -24.69 3.80 5.84
N ARG A 620 -24.65 3.51 4.55
CA ARG A 620 -25.35 4.28 3.50
C ARG A 620 -26.75 3.76 3.20
N GLN A 621 -27.22 2.83 3.99
CA GLN A 621 -28.58 2.29 3.94
C GLN A 621 -29.27 2.57 5.27
N PRO A 622 -30.61 2.63 5.29
CA PRO A 622 -31.36 2.64 6.55
C PRO A 622 -30.97 1.45 7.42
N VAL A 623 -31.07 1.60 8.74
CA VAL A 623 -30.75 0.53 9.68
C VAL A 623 -31.55 -0.74 9.35
N PHE A 624 -30.87 -1.87 9.30
CA PHE A 624 -31.47 -3.17 8.98
C PHE A 624 -31.16 -4.20 10.10
N ARG A 625 -32.09 -5.12 10.31
CA ARG A 625 -32.02 -6.10 11.42
C ARG A 625 -31.27 -7.39 11.08
N THR A 626 -30.93 -7.62 9.82
CA THR A 626 -30.37 -8.90 9.34
C THR A 626 -28.98 -9.23 9.89
N SER A 627 -28.31 -8.26 10.49
CA SER A 627 -27.01 -8.48 11.13
C SER A 627 -27.10 -8.92 12.59
N VAL A 628 -28.28 -8.90 13.21
CA VAL A 628 -28.50 -9.37 14.58
C VAL A 628 -28.79 -10.86 14.56
N GLY A 629 -28.05 -11.64 15.31
CA GLY A 629 -28.19 -13.10 15.39
C GLY A 629 -27.67 -13.85 14.16
N ARG A 630 -26.87 -13.16 13.31
CA ARG A 630 -26.26 -13.76 12.11
C ARG A 630 -25.32 -14.92 12.42
N TRP A 631 -24.74 -14.97 13.62
CA TRP A 631 -23.88 -16.04 14.09
C TRP A 631 -24.53 -17.44 13.99
N ARG A 632 -25.86 -17.54 14.05
CA ARG A 632 -26.60 -18.82 13.94
C ARG A 632 -26.36 -19.50 12.59
N HIS A 633 -26.14 -18.75 11.53
CA HIS A 633 -25.84 -19.30 10.19
C HIS A 633 -24.45 -19.94 10.12
N TYR A 634 -23.56 -19.59 11.05
CA TYR A 634 -22.17 -20.06 11.11
C TYR A 634 -21.88 -20.89 12.35
N GLU A 635 -22.93 -21.30 13.10
CA GLU A 635 -22.80 -22.01 14.38
C GLU A 635 -21.95 -23.29 14.22
N GLN A 636 -22.15 -24.06 13.16
CA GLN A 636 -21.39 -25.26 12.90
C GLN A 636 -19.93 -24.96 12.53
N ALA A 637 -19.70 -24.00 11.64
CA ALA A 637 -18.37 -23.65 11.16
C ALA A 637 -17.49 -23.02 12.26
N LEU A 638 -18.10 -22.29 13.20
CA LEU A 638 -17.42 -21.57 14.27
C LEU A 638 -17.69 -22.13 15.68
N ALA A 639 -18.17 -23.38 15.78
CA ALA A 639 -18.50 -24.01 17.06
C ALA A 639 -17.31 -23.97 18.04
N SER A 640 -16.08 -24.21 17.56
CA SER A 640 -14.87 -24.13 18.39
C SER A 640 -14.61 -22.72 18.92
N LEU A 641 -14.82 -21.69 18.10
CA LEU A 641 -14.68 -20.30 18.50
C LEU A 641 -15.73 -19.92 19.55
N PHE A 642 -17.01 -20.24 19.31
CA PHE A 642 -18.10 -19.89 20.22
C PHE A 642 -17.94 -20.57 21.57
N ALA A 643 -17.55 -21.85 21.60
CA ALA A 643 -17.25 -22.55 22.85
C ALA A 643 -16.08 -21.94 23.64
N ARG A 644 -15.15 -21.25 22.98
CA ARG A 644 -14.08 -20.51 23.65
C ARG A 644 -14.59 -19.16 24.20
N LEU A 645 -15.47 -18.47 23.48
CA LEU A 645 -16.05 -17.18 23.91
C LEU A 645 -16.97 -17.33 25.12
N GLU A 646 -17.57 -18.52 25.33
CA GLU A 646 -18.44 -18.82 26.47
C GLU A 646 -17.66 -19.19 27.74
N LYS A 647 -16.38 -19.55 27.62
CA LYS A 647 -15.54 -19.82 28.78
C LYS A 647 -15.11 -18.49 29.39
N GLU A 648 -15.21 -18.40 30.74
CA GLU A 648 -14.60 -17.28 31.45
C GLU A 648 -13.10 -17.17 31.07
N PRO A 649 -12.60 -15.94 30.88
CA PRO A 649 -11.17 -15.76 30.65
C PRO A 649 -10.40 -16.46 31.78
N PRO A 650 -9.33 -17.20 31.47
CA PRO A 650 -8.54 -17.85 32.52
C PRO A 650 -8.12 -16.80 33.54
N PRO A 651 -8.22 -17.07 34.84
CA PRO A 651 -7.76 -16.15 35.84
C PRO A 651 -6.30 -15.80 35.53
N ALA A 652 -5.94 -14.52 35.67
CA ALA A 652 -4.59 -14.04 35.42
C ALA A 652 -3.59 -14.88 36.23
N SER A 653 -3.25 -16.05 35.72
CA SER A 653 -2.42 -17.03 36.41
C SER A 653 -0.97 -16.64 36.20
N LEU A 654 -0.37 -16.15 37.28
CA LEU A 654 1.02 -16.51 37.63
C LEU A 654 2.06 -16.28 36.53
N LEU A 655 2.27 -15.02 36.19
CA LEU A 655 3.59 -14.56 35.76
C LEU A 655 4.14 -13.71 36.91
N THR A 656 4.67 -14.40 37.92
CA THR A 656 5.61 -13.86 38.91
C THR A 656 6.93 -13.55 38.24
#